data_f4c8732162fe5722ed9ff9222cba6542
#
_entry.id   f4c8732162fe5722ed9ff9222cba6542
#
_cell.length_a   1.000
_cell.length_b   1.000
_cell.length_c   1.000
_cell.angle_alpha   90.00
_cell.angle_beta   90.00
_cell.angle_gamma   90.00
#
_symmetry.space_group_name_H-M   'P 1'
#
loop_
_entity.id
_entity.type
_entity.pdbx_description
1 polymer ?
#
loop_
_entity_poly.entity_id
_entity_poly.type
_entity_poly.pdbx_seq_one_letter_code
_entity_poly.pdbx_strand_id
1 'polypeptide(L)'
;MKIREKNKIDFLKIEWPYIYTLNIDDAIEKNSKFNHTICCNNENVIESVFDEFNCVIKLHGDVNNLINYGNYNSIIFSSKQYATSLESNKVLLNKLNHDALYQNLLFIGCSLNDEIDILTVLPDERCECVTSRYLCFVGEPTKLESMKYESFGITHIVKFNSYDDIYQKIYKSWVETQKIATDDLDNYKSFIVEQSDDSFETNKSFFLYGKSLVNKNKIILPHFFISREITKNIITDIEKFNLQFVIGSSYSGKTYIFYDIATKIKDQDIFIFETKDRISDKAFINLLNKENSIFLFDSNSLSINQIELIMKKLYLLKSNNNKAIIFSLKGNSELFGLIRLLEDDKIINKRNFSIKSVDNKFSSDEAKNINSKLTGTGIGIINKSKTILDNILDLSSNNRISTSNKFNKIQLSFDTEKQIATLIILAIEKKVYSSQVLKFNILSEIYNQKSRAYPLIDLEETWNFEISASDNSPQKYVVNAEYWLYKQLELFSENAEHHKIIVNAFKYIVSKIIETEGKPDILKYNKQSYKKFILFDNINMIFRIYGRDSLVLISKIYEGLNCYLSNDPNYLHQRAKCYIKLASSESGYDKKIELFEKSHRDANLAYQIFEQRYHECGNNKILISLAHVEYTQAVILCHKCKINDYQNVDDNTTAILTLDSALASPHNSYDYAKKDYINYDNVVQKLFDKAMLDSSIIKDEAKNSVENLFKLLKEN
;
A
#
# COMPACT_ATOMS: atom_id res chain seq x y z
N MET A 1 10.92 -46.30 8.97
CA MET A 1 10.92 -46.76 10.39
C MET A 1 9.48 -46.77 10.90
N LYS A 2 9.05 -47.70 11.75
CA LYS A 2 7.69 -47.74 12.26
C LYS A 2 7.66 -47.24 13.70
N ILE A 3 6.94 -46.12 13.93
CA ILE A 3 6.74 -45.59 15.29
C ILE A 3 5.83 -46.54 16.06
N ARG A 4 6.23 -46.88 17.30
CA ARG A 4 5.44 -47.79 18.16
C ARG A 4 4.71 -47.05 19.28
N GLU A 5 5.11 -45.83 19.60
CA GLU A 5 4.54 -45.03 20.69
C GLU A 5 3.22 -44.42 20.23
N LYS A 6 2.16 -44.78 20.95
CA LYS A 6 0.77 -44.39 20.60
C LYS A 6 0.64 -42.85 20.58
N ASN A 7 1.21 -42.14 21.55
CA ASN A 7 1.03 -40.69 21.63
C ASN A 7 1.69 -39.94 20.46
N LYS A 8 2.82 -40.45 19.94
CA LYS A 8 3.47 -39.91 18.71
C LYS A 8 2.60 -40.16 17.47
N ILE A 9 2.00 -41.36 17.36
CA ILE A 9 1.09 -41.69 16.26
C ILE A 9 -0.13 -40.80 16.32
N ASP A 10 -0.70 -40.60 17.51
CA ASP A 10 -1.89 -39.75 17.68
C ASP A 10 -1.55 -38.28 17.37
N PHE A 11 -0.39 -37.78 17.78
CA PHE A 11 0.08 -36.44 17.44
C PHE A 11 0.22 -36.22 15.90
N LEU A 12 0.68 -37.23 15.18
CA LEU A 12 0.79 -37.17 13.72
C LEU A 12 -0.57 -37.26 12.98
N LYS A 13 -1.68 -37.49 13.69
CA LYS A 13 -3.05 -37.38 13.15
C LYS A 13 -3.57 -35.95 13.13
N ILE A 14 -2.91 -35.03 13.81
CA ILE A 14 -3.24 -33.61 13.77
C ILE A 14 -3.05 -33.13 12.33
N GLU A 15 -4.00 -32.32 11.85
CA GLU A 15 -3.97 -31.72 10.51
C GLU A 15 -3.00 -30.52 10.50
N TRP A 16 -1.69 -30.83 10.52
CA TRP A 16 -0.65 -29.83 10.38
C TRP A 16 -0.62 -29.31 8.94
N PRO A 17 -0.61 -27.98 8.69
CA PRO A 17 -0.36 -27.45 7.36
C PRO A 17 0.97 -27.91 6.79
N TYR A 18 2.03 -27.81 7.59
CA TYR A 18 3.39 -28.23 7.25
C TYR A 18 4.06 -28.85 8.48
N ILE A 19 4.93 -29.84 8.23
CA ILE A 19 5.93 -30.30 9.21
C ILE A 19 7.31 -30.07 8.61
N TYR A 20 8.09 -29.18 9.21
CA TYR A 20 9.51 -29.08 8.92
C TYR A 20 10.27 -30.08 9.79
N THR A 21 11.16 -30.85 9.19
CA THR A 21 11.96 -31.81 9.95
C THR A 21 13.42 -31.82 9.49
N LEU A 22 14.32 -31.99 10.46
CA LEU A 22 15.75 -32.22 10.23
C LEU A 22 16.05 -33.73 10.08
N ASN A 23 15.10 -34.57 10.45
CA ASN A 23 15.25 -36.03 10.34
C ASN A 23 15.16 -36.46 8.88
N ILE A 24 16.11 -37.30 8.49
CA ILE A 24 16.18 -37.84 7.13
C ILE A 24 15.37 -39.12 6.92
N ASP A 25 14.95 -39.76 8.02
CA ASP A 25 14.18 -41.01 7.98
C ASP A 25 12.75 -40.76 7.53
N ASP A 26 12.01 -41.83 7.22
CA ASP A 26 10.65 -41.84 6.73
C ASP A 26 9.61 -42.13 7.83
N ALA A 27 9.94 -41.86 9.09
CA ALA A 27 9.09 -42.21 10.22
C ALA A 27 7.80 -41.35 10.26
N ILE A 28 7.88 -40.07 9.88
CA ILE A 28 6.71 -39.20 9.85
C ILE A 28 5.76 -39.64 8.74
N GLU A 29 6.26 -39.82 7.53
CA GLU A 29 5.45 -40.16 6.35
C GLU A 29 4.76 -41.51 6.49
N LYS A 30 5.44 -42.52 7.05
CA LYS A 30 4.85 -43.84 7.26
C LYS A 30 3.82 -43.92 8.36
N ASN A 31 3.73 -42.93 9.22
CA ASN A 31 2.81 -42.94 10.37
C ASN A 31 1.82 -41.77 10.35
N SER A 32 1.80 -40.98 9.28
CA SER A 32 0.90 -39.84 9.08
C SER A 32 0.11 -39.98 7.77
N LYS A 33 -0.76 -39.01 7.53
CA LYS A 33 -1.54 -38.89 6.29
C LYS A 33 -1.04 -37.76 5.38
N PHE A 34 0.22 -37.37 5.50
CA PHE A 34 0.76 -36.35 4.64
C PHE A 34 0.81 -36.79 3.18
N ASN A 35 0.41 -35.91 2.29
CA ASN A 35 0.29 -36.21 0.86
C ASN A 35 1.64 -36.19 0.14
N HIS A 36 2.53 -35.32 0.56
CA HIS A 36 3.80 -35.08 -0.11
C HIS A 36 4.96 -34.94 0.86
N THR A 37 6.14 -35.34 0.40
CA THR A 37 7.42 -35.06 1.06
C THR A 37 8.27 -34.21 0.13
N ILE A 38 8.74 -33.08 0.63
CA ILE A 38 9.63 -32.17 -0.09
C ILE A 38 10.98 -32.21 0.60
N CYS A 39 12.05 -32.40 -0.16
CA CYS A 39 13.40 -32.42 0.39
C CYS A 39 14.34 -31.52 -0.41
N CYS A 40 15.48 -31.18 0.23
CA CYS A 40 16.54 -30.38 -0.39
C CYS A 40 17.13 -31.09 -1.62
N ASN A 41 17.71 -30.28 -2.52
CA ASN A 41 18.34 -30.74 -3.76
C ASN A 41 17.47 -31.59 -4.69
N ASN A 42 16.15 -31.45 -4.59
CA ASN A 42 15.25 -32.00 -5.59
C ASN A 42 15.12 -30.92 -6.71
N GLU A 43 15.61 -31.24 -7.92
CA GLU A 43 15.60 -30.32 -9.08
C GLU A 43 14.20 -29.85 -9.49
N ASN A 44 13.15 -30.49 -8.95
CA ASN A 44 11.76 -30.22 -9.24
C ASN A 44 11.00 -29.48 -8.12
N VAL A 45 11.70 -28.83 -7.18
CA VAL A 45 11.05 -27.97 -6.18
C VAL A 45 10.62 -26.67 -6.87
N ILE A 46 9.46 -26.72 -7.52
CA ILE A 46 8.79 -25.58 -8.12
C ILE A 46 8.08 -24.81 -7.00
N GLU A 47 8.08 -23.49 -7.05
CA GLU A 47 7.32 -22.65 -6.08
C GLU A 47 5.85 -23.08 -5.93
N SER A 48 5.24 -23.61 -6.98
CA SER A 48 3.86 -24.16 -6.98
C SER A 48 3.64 -25.34 -6.01
N VAL A 49 4.67 -26.08 -5.63
CA VAL A 49 4.56 -27.16 -4.64
C VAL A 49 4.30 -26.62 -3.22
N PHE A 50 4.62 -25.34 -2.97
CA PHE A 50 4.37 -24.68 -1.69
C PHE A 50 2.92 -24.25 -1.46
N ASP A 51 2.08 -24.32 -2.48
CA ASP A 51 0.65 -24.04 -2.37
C ASP A 51 -0.14 -25.26 -1.88
N GLU A 52 0.50 -26.42 -1.80
CA GLU A 52 -0.12 -27.65 -1.28
C GLU A 52 0.07 -27.75 0.23
N PHE A 53 -1.05 -27.74 0.96
CA PHE A 53 -1.07 -28.03 2.39
C PHE A 53 -0.83 -29.52 2.65
N ASN A 54 -0.47 -29.86 3.91
CA ASN A 54 -0.29 -31.24 4.35
C ASN A 54 0.98 -31.89 3.81
N CYS A 55 2.10 -31.16 3.90
CA CYS A 55 3.42 -31.59 3.42
C CYS A 55 4.40 -31.81 4.58
N VAL A 56 5.31 -32.77 4.39
CA VAL A 56 6.54 -32.91 5.20
C VAL A 56 7.70 -32.29 4.43
N ILE A 57 8.34 -31.28 5.03
CA ILE A 57 9.48 -30.59 4.45
C ILE A 57 10.76 -31.02 5.18
N LYS A 58 11.61 -31.75 4.48
CA LYS A 58 12.87 -32.28 5.01
C LYS A 58 14.03 -31.36 4.67
N LEU A 59 14.46 -30.59 5.66
CA LEU A 59 15.53 -29.60 5.47
C LEU A 59 16.92 -30.23 5.27
N HIS A 60 17.14 -31.43 5.83
CA HIS A 60 18.44 -32.11 5.74
C HIS A 60 18.44 -33.31 4.79
N GLY A 61 17.41 -33.43 3.96
CA GLY A 61 17.32 -34.47 2.95
C GLY A 61 16.48 -35.67 3.34
N ASP A 62 16.36 -36.64 2.43
CA ASP A 62 15.54 -37.83 2.58
C ASP A 62 16.31 -39.11 2.25
N VAL A 63 16.29 -40.05 3.17
CA VAL A 63 16.96 -41.36 3.03
C VAL A 63 16.40 -42.17 1.85
N ASN A 64 15.10 -42.04 1.55
CA ASN A 64 14.52 -42.75 0.40
C ASN A 64 15.06 -42.19 -0.93
N ASN A 65 15.29 -40.91 -1.04
CA ASN A 65 15.94 -40.31 -2.21
C ASN A 65 17.39 -40.80 -2.38
N LEU A 66 18.12 -40.94 -1.27
CA LEU A 66 19.45 -41.51 -1.30
C LEU A 66 19.45 -42.97 -1.80
N ILE A 67 18.53 -43.78 -1.28
CA ILE A 67 18.43 -45.22 -1.62
C ILE A 67 17.99 -45.41 -3.08
N ASN A 68 16.97 -44.62 -3.52
CA ASN A 68 16.36 -44.84 -4.83
C ASN A 68 17.18 -44.23 -5.98
N TYR A 69 17.89 -43.12 -5.75
CA TYR A 69 18.57 -42.38 -6.79
C TYR A 69 20.10 -42.30 -6.61
N GLY A 70 20.65 -42.81 -5.50
CA GLY A 70 22.09 -42.80 -5.22
C GLY A 70 22.71 -41.41 -5.06
N ASN A 71 21.87 -40.39 -4.81
CA ASN A 71 22.33 -39.01 -4.72
C ASN A 71 22.80 -38.68 -3.28
N TYR A 72 24.11 -38.87 -3.00
CA TYR A 72 24.71 -38.56 -1.70
C TYR A 72 24.66 -37.05 -1.34
N ASN A 73 24.49 -36.17 -2.32
CA ASN A 73 24.40 -34.75 -2.07
C ASN A 73 23.01 -34.31 -1.55
N SER A 74 22.06 -35.25 -1.55
CA SER A 74 20.67 -34.95 -1.05
C SER A 74 20.59 -35.01 0.47
N ILE A 75 21.66 -35.35 1.19
CA ILE A 75 21.66 -35.46 2.65
C ILE A 75 22.71 -34.57 3.27
N ILE A 76 22.38 -33.88 4.35
CA ILE A 76 23.26 -32.98 5.08
C ILE A 76 23.68 -33.63 6.40
N PHE A 77 24.96 -34.07 6.49
CA PHE A 77 25.53 -34.68 7.68
C PHE A 77 26.82 -34.03 8.19
N SER A 78 27.53 -33.32 7.34
CA SER A 78 28.83 -32.76 7.71
C SER A 78 28.77 -31.22 7.78
N SER A 79 29.65 -30.63 8.60
CA SER A 79 29.78 -29.16 8.69
C SER A 79 30.05 -28.50 7.32
N LYS A 80 30.73 -29.20 6.41
CA LYS A 80 30.97 -28.73 5.06
C LYS A 80 29.68 -28.72 4.23
N GLN A 81 28.85 -29.75 4.36
CA GLN A 81 27.54 -29.83 3.71
C GLN A 81 26.59 -28.78 4.28
N TYR A 82 26.64 -28.50 5.59
CA TYR A 82 25.90 -27.41 6.21
C TYR A 82 26.25 -26.05 5.61
N ALA A 83 27.54 -25.77 5.40
CA ALA A 83 27.95 -24.49 4.80
C ALA A 83 27.47 -24.32 3.36
N THR A 84 27.32 -25.41 2.60
CA THR A 84 26.77 -25.36 1.22
C THR A 84 25.27 -25.49 1.17
N SER A 85 24.62 -25.99 2.23
CA SER A 85 23.16 -26.18 2.28
C SER A 85 22.37 -24.88 2.27
N LEU A 86 22.93 -23.80 2.81
CA LEU A 86 22.30 -22.47 2.79
C LEU A 86 21.99 -22.01 1.35
N GLU A 87 22.81 -22.37 0.39
CA GLU A 87 22.59 -22.02 -1.01
C GLU A 87 21.69 -23.04 -1.71
N SER A 88 21.92 -24.33 -1.52
CA SER A 88 21.16 -25.41 -2.14
C SER A 88 19.73 -25.54 -1.59
N ASN A 89 19.51 -25.19 -0.33
CA ASN A 89 18.21 -25.18 0.35
C ASN A 89 17.52 -23.83 0.39
N LYS A 90 18.04 -22.85 -0.30
CA LYS A 90 17.56 -21.46 -0.23
C LYS A 90 16.03 -21.35 -0.40
N VAL A 91 15.43 -22.16 -1.27
CA VAL A 91 13.97 -22.15 -1.50
C VAL A 91 13.22 -22.66 -0.26
N LEU A 92 13.64 -23.78 0.34
CA LEU A 92 13.00 -24.34 1.54
C LEU A 92 13.20 -23.45 2.77
N LEU A 93 14.38 -22.86 2.91
CA LEU A 93 14.71 -21.94 3.99
C LEU A 93 13.94 -20.60 3.84
N ASN A 94 13.76 -20.12 2.63
CA ASN A 94 12.90 -18.95 2.37
C ASN A 94 11.44 -19.24 2.71
N LYS A 95 10.94 -20.45 2.43
CA LYS A 95 9.60 -20.87 2.83
C LYS A 95 9.47 -20.90 4.35
N LEU A 96 10.44 -21.47 5.06
CA LEU A 96 10.46 -21.49 6.53
C LEU A 96 10.50 -20.05 7.10
N ASN A 97 11.33 -19.18 6.52
CA ASN A 97 11.36 -17.76 6.91
C ASN A 97 10.00 -17.10 6.72
N HIS A 98 9.38 -17.29 5.55
CA HIS A 98 8.04 -16.79 5.26
C HIS A 98 7.03 -17.30 6.30
N ASP A 99 7.03 -18.61 6.58
CA ASP A 99 6.10 -19.18 7.55
C ASP A 99 6.38 -18.68 8.98
N ALA A 100 7.65 -18.45 9.34
CA ALA A 100 8.00 -17.86 10.62
C ALA A 100 7.51 -16.41 10.80
N LEU A 101 7.32 -15.68 9.69
CA LEU A 101 6.78 -14.32 9.69
C LEU A 101 5.25 -14.27 9.74
N TYR A 102 4.58 -15.25 9.11
CA TYR A 102 3.13 -15.19 8.87
C TYR A 102 2.32 -16.31 9.53
N GLN A 103 2.98 -17.34 10.06
CA GLN A 103 2.34 -18.47 10.71
C GLN A 103 2.88 -18.68 12.13
N ASN A 104 2.07 -19.26 12.99
CA ASN A 104 2.55 -19.70 14.30
C ASN A 104 3.42 -20.95 14.13
N LEU A 105 4.61 -20.95 14.69
CA LEU A 105 5.52 -22.09 14.65
C LEU A 105 5.59 -22.78 16.01
N LEU A 106 5.63 -24.10 15.98
CA LEU A 106 5.83 -24.96 17.14
C LEU A 106 7.10 -25.79 16.99
N PHE A 107 8.09 -25.55 17.84
CA PHE A 107 9.36 -26.25 17.85
C PHE A 107 9.31 -27.42 18.85
N ILE A 108 9.56 -28.64 18.39
CA ILE A 108 9.58 -29.86 19.21
C ILE A 108 10.88 -30.63 18.96
N GLY A 109 11.66 -30.88 20.02
CA GLY A 109 12.87 -31.66 19.92
C GLY A 109 14.01 -31.00 19.14
N CYS A 110 13.91 -29.71 18.89
CA CYS A 110 14.96 -28.90 18.26
C CYS A 110 15.71 -28.12 19.34
N SER A 111 17.03 -28.27 19.38
CA SER A 111 17.87 -27.58 20.38
C SER A 111 18.15 -26.13 20.02
N LEU A 112 18.03 -25.77 18.74
CA LEU A 112 18.43 -24.49 18.16
C LEU A 112 19.90 -24.12 18.49
N ASN A 113 20.74 -25.09 18.76
CA ASN A 113 22.15 -24.87 19.09
C ASN A 113 23.06 -25.04 17.87
N ASP A 114 22.80 -26.08 17.10
CA ASP A 114 23.64 -26.52 15.99
C ASP A 114 22.98 -26.34 14.63
N GLU A 115 21.69 -25.95 14.63
CA GLU A 115 20.88 -25.78 13.42
C GLU A 115 21.05 -24.34 12.89
N ILE A 116 22.23 -24.02 12.37
CA ILE A 116 22.61 -22.70 11.88
C ILE A 116 21.69 -22.23 10.74
N ASP A 117 21.29 -23.14 9.88
CA ASP A 117 20.37 -22.87 8.76
C ASP A 117 19.00 -22.38 9.24
N ILE A 118 18.43 -23.00 10.27
CA ILE A 118 17.19 -22.54 10.88
C ILE A 118 17.39 -21.18 11.54
N LEU A 119 18.45 -21.01 12.31
CA LEU A 119 18.74 -19.77 13.02
C LEU A 119 18.93 -18.57 12.06
N THR A 120 19.50 -18.80 10.87
CA THR A 120 19.71 -17.74 9.89
C THR A 120 18.43 -17.25 9.23
N VAL A 121 17.34 -18.02 9.30
CA VAL A 121 16.07 -17.68 8.66
C VAL A 121 14.98 -17.32 9.65
N LEU A 122 15.16 -17.60 10.95
CA LEU A 122 14.21 -17.14 11.96
C LEU A 122 14.29 -15.60 12.08
N PRO A 123 13.15 -14.94 12.16
CA PRO A 123 13.12 -13.50 12.38
C PRO A 123 13.77 -13.11 13.71
N ASP A 124 14.58 -12.06 13.69
CA ASP A 124 15.19 -11.47 14.89
C ASP A 124 14.10 -11.05 15.90
N GLU A 125 14.42 -11.06 17.21
CA GLU A 125 13.53 -10.59 18.30
C GLU A 125 13.06 -9.15 18.11
N ARG A 126 13.79 -8.35 17.32
CA ARG A 126 13.42 -6.98 16.94
C ARG A 126 12.37 -6.90 15.84
N CYS A 127 12.02 -8.02 15.23
CA CYS A 127 10.90 -8.09 14.30
C CYS A 127 9.58 -8.08 15.08
N GLU A 128 8.77 -7.06 14.92
CA GLU A 128 7.37 -7.04 15.38
C GLU A 128 6.53 -8.04 14.56
N CYS A 129 6.80 -9.33 14.72
CA CYS A 129 6.02 -10.37 14.06
C CYS A 129 4.67 -10.52 14.77
N VAL A 130 3.59 -10.55 14.00
CA VAL A 130 2.23 -10.81 14.48
C VAL A 130 2.08 -12.27 14.97
N THR A 131 3.02 -13.13 14.62
CA THR A 131 3.00 -14.58 14.86
C THR A 131 3.80 -14.99 16.08
N SER A 132 3.36 -16.07 16.72
CA SER A 132 4.02 -16.63 17.89
C SER A 132 4.87 -17.84 17.54
N ARG A 133 6.06 -17.94 18.16
CA ARG A 133 6.99 -19.04 18.04
C ARG A 133 7.10 -19.74 19.39
N TYR A 134 6.54 -20.94 19.46
CA TYR A 134 6.46 -21.75 20.67
C TYR A 134 7.57 -22.80 20.68
N LEU A 135 8.35 -22.86 21.75
CA LEU A 135 9.32 -23.94 21.99
C LEU A 135 8.76 -24.88 23.07
N CYS A 136 8.57 -26.15 22.74
CA CYS A 136 8.26 -27.18 23.71
C CYS A 136 9.54 -27.61 24.44
N PHE A 137 9.65 -27.27 25.72
CA PHE A 137 10.81 -27.55 26.54
C PHE A 137 10.50 -28.63 27.58
N VAL A 138 11.38 -29.62 27.70
CA VAL A 138 11.25 -30.68 28.71
C VAL A 138 12.01 -30.28 29.96
N GLY A 139 11.31 -30.10 31.09
CA GLY A 139 11.84 -29.62 32.34
C GLY A 139 11.70 -28.10 32.52
N GLU A 140 12.56 -27.53 33.36
CA GLU A 140 12.59 -26.10 33.64
C GLU A 140 13.83 -25.47 32.96
N PRO A 141 13.62 -24.52 32.01
CA PRO A 141 14.75 -23.83 31.41
C PRO A 141 15.41 -22.91 32.45
N THR A 142 16.73 -22.88 32.43
CA THR A 142 17.50 -21.89 33.18
C THR A 142 17.25 -20.49 32.63
N LYS A 143 17.54 -19.47 33.43
CA LYS A 143 17.42 -18.07 32.97
C LYS A 143 18.27 -17.80 31.71
N LEU A 144 19.47 -18.41 31.65
CA LEU A 144 20.38 -18.26 30.52
C LEU A 144 19.82 -18.93 29.26
N GLU A 145 19.23 -20.12 29.37
CA GLU A 145 18.57 -20.80 28.26
C GLU A 145 17.35 -20.00 27.77
N SER A 146 16.54 -19.47 28.67
CA SER A 146 15.39 -18.63 28.27
C SER A 146 15.84 -17.41 27.48
N MET A 147 16.83 -16.66 27.97
CA MET A 147 17.41 -15.51 27.25
C MET A 147 18.00 -15.91 25.89
N LYS A 148 18.63 -17.07 25.81
CA LYS A 148 19.16 -17.59 24.57
C LYS A 148 18.06 -17.89 23.56
N TYR A 149 17.00 -18.58 23.96
CA TYR A 149 15.88 -18.88 23.05
C TYR A 149 15.14 -17.62 22.62
N GLU A 150 14.98 -16.65 23.53
CA GLU A 150 14.44 -15.34 23.19
C GLU A 150 15.28 -14.63 22.13
N SER A 151 16.63 -14.67 22.24
CA SER A 151 17.53 -14.10 21.23
C SER A 151 17.45 -14.79 19.87
N PHE A 152 16.97 -16.04 19.83
CA PHE A 152 16.67 -16.77 18.59
C PHE A 152 15.25 -16.51 18.07
N GLY A 153 14.56 -15.55 18.66
CA GLY A 153 13.22 -15.15 18.24
C GLY A 153 12.09 -16.04 18.74
N ILE A 154 12.34 -16.95 19.71
CA ILE A 154 11.27 -17.72 20.36
C ILE A 154 10.47 -16.77 21.26
N THR A 155 9.16 -16.73 21.04
CA THR A 155 8.25 -15.83 21.79
C THR A 155 7.68 -16.48 23.06
N HIS A 156 7.58 -17.81 23.08
CA HIS A 156 6.99 -18.54 24.19
C HIS A 156 7.73 -19.87 24.42
N ILE A 157 8.10 -20.15 25.66
CA ILE A 157 8.63 -21.44 26.09
C ILE A 157 7.54 -22.16 26.88
N VAL A 158 7.08 -23.30 26.34
CA VAL A 158 6.04 -24.14 26.97
C VAL A 158 6.69 -25.35 27.62
N LYS A 159 6.50 -25.51 28.93
CA LYS A 159 7.16 -26.52 29.75
C LYS A 159 6.37 -27.82 29.82
N PHE A 160 7.06 -28.93 29.69
CA PHE A 160 6.52 -30.28 29.75
C PHE A 160 7.40 -31.19 30.59
N ASN A 161 6.82 -32.28 31.12
CA ASN A 161 7.55 -33.23 31.93
C ASN A 161 8.39 -34.22 31.09
N SER A 162 7.95 -34.51 29.86
CA SER A 162 8.61 -35.41 28.93
C SER A 162 8.15 -35.16 27.50
N TYR A 163 8.87 -35.71 26.52
CA TYR A 163 8.42 -35.66 25.13
C TYR A 163 7.07 -36.37 24.91
N ASP A 164 6.81 -37.44 25.62
CA ASP A 164 5.51 -38.12 25.55
C ASP A 164 4.37 -37.24 26.06
N ASP A 165 4.61 -36.46 27.11
CA ASP A 165 3.69 -35.46 27.65
C ASP A 165 3.39 -34.35 26.63
N ILE A 166 4.39 -33.91 25.82
CA ILE A 166 4.20 -32.96 24.72
C ILE A 166 3.18 -33.51 23.72
N TYR A 167 3.43 -34.70 23.19
CA TYR A 167 2.57 -35.29 22.16
C TYR A 167 1.16 -35.53 22.68
N GLN A 168 1.03 -36.04 23.87
CA GLN A 168 -0.26 -36.35 24.49
C GLN A 168 -1.10 -35.07 24.73
N LYS A 169 -0.50 -34.04 25.34
CA LYS A 169 -1.23 -32.82 25.68
C LYS A 169 -1.65 -32.04 24.43
N ILE A 170 -0.75 -31.90 23.45
CA ILE A 170 -1.07 -31.20 22.21
C ILE A 170 -2.19 -31.93 21.46
N TYR A 171 -2.10 -33.25 21.31
CA TYR A 171 -3.14 -34.03 20.64
C TYR A 171 -4.49 -33.94 21.39
N LYS A 172 -4.48 -34.03 22.73
CA LYS A 172 -5.68 -33.88 23.55
C LYS A 172 -6.32 -32.49 23.35
N SER A 173 -5.54 -31.44 23.39
CA SER A 173 -6.02 -30.07 23.15
C SER A 173 -6.60 -29.93 21.75
N TRP A 174 -5.94 -30.49 20.74
CA TRP A 174 -6.47 -30.49 19.37
C TRP A 174 -7.80 -31.24 19.27
N VAL A 175 -7.94 -32.42 19.86
CA VAL A 175 -9.19 -33.17 19.89
C VAL A 175 -10.30 -32.39 20.62
N GLU A 176 -9.97 -31.72 21.71
CA GLU A 176 -10.91 -30.85 22.43
C GLU A 176 -11.36 -29.69 21.58
N THR A 177 -10.44 -29.04 20.87
CA THR A 177 -10.74 -27.95 19.91
C THR A 177 -11.61 -28.45 18.75
N GLN A 178 -11.35 -29.68 18.24
CA GLN A 178 -12.18 -30.26 17.20
C GLN A 178 -13.61 -30.59 17.68
N LYS A 179 -13.77 -31.01 18.96
CA LYS A 179 -15.10 -31.19 19.57
C LYS A 179 -15.85 -29.86 19.65
N ILE A 180 -15.17 -28.80 20.10
CA ILE A 180 -15.74 -27.45 20.16
C ILE A 180 -16.14 -26.99 18.75
N ALA A 181 -15.32 -27.22 17.73
CA ALA A 181 -15.63 -26.85 16.35
C ALA A 181 -16.77 -27.65 15.70
N THR A 182 -17.08 -28.84 16.20
CA THR A 182 -18.19 -29.68 15.65
C THR A 182 -19.55 -29.39 16.27
N ASP A 183 -19.58 -28.86 17.50
CA ASP A 183 -20.84 -28.65 18.24
C ASP A 183 -21.37 -27.21 18.21
N ASP A 184 -20.69 -26.27 17.55
CA ASP A 184 -20.92 -24.85 17.81
C ASP A 184 -21.21 -23.97 16.58
N LEU A 185 -21.69 -24.57 15.46
CA LEU A 185 -22.20 -23.78 14.32
C LEU A 185 -23.35 -22.86 14.74
N ASP A 186 -24.09 -23.21 15.79
CA ASP A 186 -25.16 -22.37 16.33
C ASP A 186 -24.66 -21.09 17.02
N ASN A 187 -23.41 -21.03 17.41
CA ASN A 187 -22.78 -19.76 17.90
C ASN A 187 -22.58 -18.73 16.79
N TYR A 188 -22.56 -19.16 15.55
CA TYR A 188 -22.48 -18.27 14.39
C TYR A 188 -23.85 -17.88 13.84
N LYS A 189 -24.91 -18.35 14.49
CA LYS A 189 -26.31 -18.15 14.11
C LYS A 189 -27.00 -17.18 15.07
N SER A 190 -27.94 -16.41 14.55
CA SER A 190 -28.84 -15.48 15.23
C SER A 190 -28.18 -14.37 16.05
N PHE A 191 -28.19 -13.18 15.47
CA PHE A 191 -27.73 -11.95 16.11
C PHE A 191 -28.89 -11.01 16.42
N ILE A 192 -28.84 -10.43 17.61
CA ILE A 192 -29.71 -9.29 17.95
C ILE A 192 -29.08 -8.02 17.40
N VAL A 193 -29.84 -7.24 16.67
CA VAL A 193 -29.39 -5.95 16.12
C VAL A 193 -29.80 -4.83 17.06
N GLU A 194 -28.84 -4.08 17.54
CA GLU A 194 -29.04 -2.89 18.39
C GLU A 194 -28.42 -1.67 17.72
N GLN A 195 -28.98 -0.50 17.91
CA GLN A 195 -28.39 0.75 17.52
C GLN A 195 -27.64 1.36 18.72
N SER A 196 -26.43 1.88 18.50
CA SER A 196 -25.68 2.56 19.55
C SER A 196 -26.32 3.91 19.89
N ASP A 197 -25.98 4.45 21.07
CA ASP A 197 -26.28 5.84 21.41
C ASP A 197 -25.56 6.81 20.43
N ASP A 198 -25.99 8.07 20.43
CA ASP A 198 -25.47 9.13 19.58
C ASP A 198 -24.38 9.98 20.26
N SER A 199 -23.84 9.51 21.39
CA SER A 199 -22.80 10.22 22.14
C SER A 199 -21.52 10.38 21.31
N PHE A 200 -20.81 11.49 21.53
CA PHE A 200 -19.54 11.76 20.86
C PHE A 200 -18.54 10.62 21.08
N GLU A 201 -18.36 10.12 22.29
CA GLU A 201 -17.39 9.06 22.61
C GLU A 201 -17.76 7.72 21.96
N THR A 202 -19.05 7.37 21.92
CA THR A 202 -19.52 6.17 21.23
C THR A 202 -19.29 6.26 19.72
N ASN A 203 -19.74 7.34 19.10
CA ASN A 203 -19.54 7.55 17.64
C ASN A 203 -18.05 7.61 17.28
N LYS A 204 -17.23 8.26 18.09
CA LYS A 204 -15.78 8.32 17.95
C LYS A 204 -15.16 6.93 18.04
N SER A 205 -15.60 6.08 18.97
CA SER A 205 -15.08 4.73 19.11
C SER A 205 -15.34 3.85 17.89
N PHE A 206 -16.49 3.99 17.25
CA PHE A 206 -16.81 3.26 16.03
C PHE A 206 -16.13 3.85 14.80
N PHE A 207 -16.17 5.17 14.63
CA PHE A 207 -15.72 5.83 13.41
C PHE A 207 -14.20 5.93 13.31
N LEU A 208 -13.55 6.31 14.42
CA LEU A 208 -12.12 6.62 14.42
C LEU A 208 -11.26 5.46 14.97
N TYR A 209 -11.77 4.70 15.91
CA TYR A 209 -11.03 3.58 16.51
C TYR A 209 -11.41 2.20 15.94
N GLY A 210 -12.40 2.15 15.04
CA GLY A 210 -12.83 0.89 14.41
C GLY A 210 -13.31 -0.14 15.42
N LYS A 211 -14.10 0.30 16.42
CA LYS A 211 -14.71 -0.61 17.41
C LYS A 211 -15.47 -1.72 16.68
N SER A 212 -15.34 -2.95 17.14
CA SER A 212 -16.07 -4.08 16.60
C SER A 212 -17.57 -3.84 16.63
N LEU A 213 -18.26 -4.14 15.52
CA LEU A 213 -19.70 -4.07 15.42
C LEU A 213 -20.39 -5.25 16.11
N VAL A 214 -19.64 -6.24 16.57
CA VAL A 214 -20.17 -7.41 17.29
C VAL A 214 -19.72 -7.39 18.74
N ASN A 215 -20.69 -7.59 19.62
CA ASN A 215 -20.45 -7.79 21.04
C ASN A 215 -21.27 -9.01 21.49
N LYS A 216 -20.59 -10.13 21.76
CA LYS A 216 -21.22 -11.44 22.00
C LYS A 216 -22.13 -11.78 20.81
N ASN A 217 -23.41 -12.05 21.02
CA ASN A 217 -24.36 -12.37 19.93
C ASN A 217 -25.19 -11.16 19.46
N LYS A 218 -24.62 -9.93 19.58
CA LYS A 218 -25.29 -8.70 19.19
C LYS A 218 -24.51 -7.95 18.13
N ILE A 219 -25.17 -7.55 17.06
CA ILE A 219 -24.65 -6.59 16.09
C ILE A 219 -25.05 -5.20 16.56
N ILE A 220 -24.06 -4.34 16.83
CA ILE A 220 -24.28 -2.97 17.26
C ILE A 220 -23.98 -2.05 16.09
N LEU A 221 -25.01 -1.46 15.49
CA LEU A 221 -24.84 -0.48 14.43
C LEU A 221 -24.63 0.92 15.03
N PRO A 222 -23.58 1.66 14.63
CA PRO A 222 -23.37 3.02 15.12
C PRO A 222 -24.48 3.96 14.66
N HIS A 223 -24.74 5.03 15.44
CA HIS A 223 -25.80 6.01 15.14
C HIS A 223 -25.67 6.60 13.71
N PHE A 224 -24.42 6.88 13.27
CA PHE A 224 -24.14 7.41 11.93
C PHE A 224 -24.26 6.37 10.81
N PHE A 225 -24.56 5.12 11.14
CA PHE A 225 -24.63 4.04 10.14
C PHE A 225 -25.66 4.36 9.06
N ILE A 226 -25.25 4.14 7.82
CA ILE A 226 -26.13 4.19 6.64
C ILE A 226 -25.97 2.91 5.83
N SER A 227 -27.06 2.44 5.28
CA SER A 227 -27.00 1.36 4.30
C SER A 227 -26.46 1.89 2.98
N ARG A 228 -25.43 1.25 2.44
CA ARG A 228 -24.85 1.61 1.15
C ARG A 228 -25.71 1.09 0.00
N GLU A 229 -25.67 1.78 -1.13
CA GLU A 229 -26.44 1.39 -2.33
C GLU A 229 -26.05 -0.02 -2.80
N ILE A 230 -24.78 -0.38 -2.72
CA ILE A 230 -24.29 -1.71 -3.09
C ILE A 230 -24.92 -2.84 -2.26
N THR A 231 -25.31 -2.60 -1.00
CA THR A 231 -25.99 -3.60 -0.17
C THR A 231 -27.30 -4.05 -0.82
N LYS A 232 -28.08 -3.10 -1.37
CA LYS A 232 -29.33 -3.42 -2.08
C LYS A 232 -29.08 -4.31 -3.28
N ASN A 233 -28.02 -3.99 -4.05
CA ASN A 233 -27.63 -4.77 -5.23
C ASN A 233 -27.19 -6.20 -4.86
N ILE A 234 -26.46 -6.37 -3.75
CA ILE A 234 -26.04 -7.67 -3.26
C ILE A 234 -27.28 -8.50 -2.85
N ILE A 235 -28.19 -7.90 -2.09
CA ILE A 235 -29.43 -8.58 -1.63
C ILE A 235 -30.31 -8.97 -2.82
N THR A 236 -30.50 -8.10 -3.80
CA THR A 236 -31.26 -8.42 -5.02
C THR A 236 -30.62 -9.58 -5.80
N ASP A 237 -29.31 -9.67 -5.81
CA ASP A 237 -28.60 -10.74 -6.50
C ASP A 237 -28.57 -12.06 -5.72
N ILE A 238 -28.91 -12.07 -4.42
CA ILE A 238 -29.07 -13.32 -3.63
C ILE A 238 -30.14 -14.23 -4.26
N GLU A 239 -31.18 -13.67 -4.86
CA GLU A 239 -32.22 -14.43 -5.54
C GLU A 239 -31.70 -15.13 -6.81
N LYS A 240 -30.72 -14.54 -7.48
CA LYS A 240 -30.18 -15.00 -8.76
C LYS A 240 -29.00 -15.94 -8.64
N PHE A 241 -28.14 -15.68 -7.64
CA PHE A 241 -26.86 -16.37 -7.49
C PHE A 241 -26.75 -17.01 -6.10
N ASN A 242 -26.33 -18.26 -6.08
CA ASN A 242 -26.08 -18.97 -4.81
C ASN A 242 -24.70 -18.64 -4.22
N LEU A 243 -23.79 -18.10 -5.02
CA LEU A 243 -22.47 -17.64 -4.59
C LEU A 243 -22.21 -16.22 -5.07
N GLN A 244 -21.78 -15.35 -4.17
CA GLN A 244 -21.38 -13.98 -4.48
C GLN A 244 -20.03 -13.65 -3.84
N PHE A 245 -19.18 -13.00 -4.60
CA PHE A 245 -17.93 -12.39 -4.10
C PHE A 245 -18.12 -10.89 -4.00
N VAL A 246 -17.86 -10.34 -2.83
CA VAL A 246 -17.88 -8.88 -2.56
C VAL A 246 -16.46 -8.42 -2.34
N ILE A 247 -15.92 -7.72 -3.34
CA ILE A 247 -14.51 -7.38 -3.42
C ILE A 247 -14.33 -5.88 -3.21
N GLY A 248 -13.46 -5.49 -2.32
CA GLY A 248 -13.18 -4.09 -2.06
C GLY A 248 -11.82 -3.87 -1.45
N SER A 249 -11.32 -2.64 -1.58
CA SER A 249 -10.08 -2.21 -0.95
C SER A 249 -10.15 -2.31 0.58
N SER A 250 -9.01 -2.35 1.26
CA SER A 250 -8.98 -2.13 2.70
C SER A 250 -9.68 -0.79 3.02
N TYR A 251 -10.40 -0.76 4.13
CA TYR A 251 -11.18 0.43 4.56
C TYR A 251 -12.27 0.90 3.56
N SER A 252 -12.71 0.06 2.64
CA SER A 252 -13.85 0.40 1.76
C SER A 252 -15.22 0.25 2.43
N GLY A 253 -15.26 -0.14 3.70
CA GLY A 253 -16.50 -0.35 4.45
C GLY A 253 -17.14 -1.73 4.26
N LYS A 254 -16.40 -2.73 3.76
CA LYS A 254 -16.89 -4.10 3.57
C LYS A 254 -17.54 -4.70 4.82
N THR A 255 -16.91 -4.57 5.96
CA THR A 255 -17.44 -5.09 7.24
C THR A 255 -18.79 -4.44 7.61
N TYR A 256 -18.98 -3.16 7.30
CA TYR A 256 -20.28 -2.50 7.50
C TYR A 256 -21.34 -3.06 6.55
N ILE A 257 -21.00 -3.31 5.28
CA ILE A 257 -21.89 -3.93 4.29
C ILE A 257 -22.24 -5.36 4.71
N PHE A 258 -21.25 -6.10 5.21
CA PHE A 258 -21.40 -7.46 5.72
C PHE A 258 -22.49 -7.55 6.81
N TYR A 259 -22.41 -6.68 7.81
CA TYR A 259 -23.44 -6.63 8.86
C TYR A 259 -24.75 -6.01 8.38
N ASP A 260 -24.75 -5.06 7.45
CA ASP A 260 -25.96 -4.49 6.86
C ASP A 260 -26.78 -5.58 6.14
N ILE A 261 -26.11 -6.48 5.41
CA ILE A 261 -26.76 -7.63 4.79
C ILE A 261 -27.41 -8.52 5.85
N ALA A 262 -26.67 -8.85 6.92
CA ALA A 262 -27.16 -9.69 8.01
C ALA A 262 -28.41 -9.12 8.69
N THR A 263 -28.53 -7.79 8.78
CA THR A 263 -29.69 -7.12 9.42
C THR A 263 -30.95 -7.09 8.55
N LYS A 264 -30.80 -7.25 7.24
CA LYS A 264 -31.91 -7.08 6.28
C LYS A 264 -32.57 -8.40 5.85
N ILE A 265 -31.89 -9.51 6.03
CA ILE A 265 -32.41 -10.82 5.69
C ILE A 265 -33.17 -11.37 6.91
N LYS A 266 -34.44 -11.78 6.73
CA LYS A 266 -35.29 -12.23 7.83
C LYS A 266 -35.83 -13.64 7.68
N ASP A 267 -35.87 -14.19 6.46
CA ASP A 267 -36.59 -15.42 6.15
C ASP A 267 -35.70 -16.67 6.04
N GLN A 268 -34.41 -16.51 6.31
CA GLN A 268 -33.40 -17.58 6.25
C GLN A 268 -32.51 -17.57 7.47
N ASP A 269 -31.95 -18.71 7.80
CA ASP A 269 -30.93 -18.84 8.83
C ASP A 269 -29.63 -18.16 8.33
N ILE A 270 -29.08 -17.24 9.11
CA ILE A 270 -27.85 -16.53 8.75
C ILE A 270 -26.72 -17.01 9.65
N PHE A 271 -25.62 -17.42 9.03
CA PHE A 271 -24.37 -17.76 9.71
C PHE A 271 -23.31 -16.72 9.35
N ILE A 272 -22.69 -16.12 10.36
CA ILE A 272 -21.73 -15.01 10.23
C ILE A 272 -20.36 -15.48 10.70
N PHE A 273 -19.35 -15.38 9.82
CA PHE A 273 -17.96 -15.72 10.11
C PHE A 273 -17.10 -14.47 9.93
N GLU A 274 -16.61 -13.92 11.05
CA GLU A 274 -15.71 -12.77 11.03
C GLU A 274 -14.30 -13.16 10.61
N THR A 275 -13.46 -12.19 10.25
CA THR A 275 -12.06 -12.39 9.84
C THR A 275 -11.23 -13.22 10.82
N LYS A 276 -11.52 -13.14 12.13
CA LYS A 276 -10.87 -13.93 13.19
C LYS A 276 -11.32 -15.38 13.26
N ASP A 277 -12.50 -15.69 12.70
CA ASP A 277 -13.10 -17.00 12.80
C ASP A 277 -12.44 -17.94 11.77
N ARG A 278 -12.04 -19.11 12.24
CA ARG A 278 -11.49 -20.16 11.40
C ARG A 278 -12.40 -21.38 11.53
N ILE A 279 -12.93 -21.79 10.42
CA ILE A 279 -13.77 -23.00 10.33
C ILE A 279 -12.89 -24.18 9.94
N SER A 280 -13.01 -25.31 10.64
CA SER A 280 -12.39 -26.55 10.17
C SER A 280 -13.09 -27.06 8.92
N ASP A 281 -12.38 -27.81 8.05
CA ASP A 281 -12.96 -28.35 6.82
C ASP A 281 -14.17 -29.26 7.10
N LYS A 282 -14.14 -29.97 8.21
CA LYS A 282 -15.29 -30.83 8.64
C LYS A 282 -16.49 -29.96 9.01
N ALA A 283 -16.31 -28.90 9.82
CA ALA A 283 -17.40 -28.00 10.17
C ALA A 283 -17.91 -27.25 8.94
N PHE A 284 -17.02 -26.89 8.00
CA PHE A 284 -17.36 -26.25 6.76
C PHE A 284 -18.23 -27.15 5.84
N ILE A 285 -17.88 -28.44 5.73
CA ILE A 285 -18.74 -29.44 5.00
C ILE A 285 -20.11 -29.57 5.67
N ASN A 286 -20.14 -29.63 7.01
CA ASN A 286 -21.41 -29.69 7.74
C ASN A 286 -22.26 -28.43 7.54
N LEU A 287 -21.61 -27.25 7.43
CA LEU A 287 -22.25 -25.98 7.13
C LEU A 287 -22.91 -26.03 5.74
N LEU A 288 -22.21 -26.54 4.71
CA LEU A 288 -22.72 -26.62 3.34
C LEU A 288 -23.94 -27.58 3.23
N ASN A 289 -24.07 -28.52 4.16
CA ASN A 289 -25.19 -29.46 4.23
C ASN A 289 -26.41 -28.91 5.00
N LYS A 290 -26.34 -27.72 5.58
CA LYS A 290 -27.53 -27.03 6.13
C LYS A 290 -28.51 -26.73 5.00
N GLU A 291 -29.76 -26.48 5.33
CA GLU A 291 -30.81 -26.14 4.36
C GLU A 291 -31.30 -24.69 4.61
N ASN A 292 -31.72 -24.03 3.57
CA ASN A 292 -32.34 -22.68 3.59
C ASN A 292 -31.54 -21.66 4.38
N SER A 293 -30.22 -21.63 4.19
CA SER A 293 -29.29 -20.85 4.99
C SER A 293 -28.45 -19.88 4.15
N ILE A 294 -28.05 -18.76 4.76
CA ILE A 294 -27.12 -17.78 4.19
C ILE A 294 -25.85 -17.80 5.00
N PHE A 295 -24.73 -17.98 4.30
CA PHE A 295 -23.40 -17.97 4.87
C PHE A 295 -22.71 -16.68 4.49
N LEU A 296 -22.36 -15.87 5.49
CA LEU A 296 -21.59 -14.64 5.33
C LEU A 296 -20.16 -14.86 5.83
N PHE A 297 -19.21 -14.75 4.93
CA PHE A 297 -17.79 -14.92 5.23
C PHE A 297 -17.04 -13.60 5.05
N ASP A 298 -16.48 -13.05 6.14
CA ASP A 298 -15.64 -11.86 6.04
C ASP A 298 -14.26 -12.21 5.48
N SER A 299 -13.49 -11.22 5.09
CA SER A 299 -12.16 -11.37 4.48
C SER A 299 -11.27 -12.28 5.33
N ASN A 300 -10.64 -13.26 4.70
CA ASN A 300 -9.75 -14.25 5.34
C ASN A 300 -10.40 -15.21 6.37
N SER A 301 -11.71 -15.30 6.47
CA SER A 301 -12.37 -16.31 7.31
C SER A 301 -12.34 -17.71 6.67
N LEU A 302 -12.25 -17.81 5.35
CA LEU A 302 -12.09 -19.05 4.60
C LEU A 302 -10.66 -19.19 4.05
N SER A 303 -10.17 -20.42 4.01
CA SER A 303 -8.99 -20.78 3.24
C SER A 303 -9.30 -20.83 1.74
N ILE A 304 -8.27 -20.73 0.90
CA ILE A 304 -8.43 -20.82 -0.55
C ILE A 304 -9.02 -22.19 -0.96
N ASN A 305 -8.64 -23.27 -0.26
CA ASN A 305 -9.17 -24.62 -0.50
C ASN A 305 -10.66 -24.73 -0.16
N GLN A 306 -11.12 -24.03 0.88
CA GLN A 306 -12.56 -23.98 1.21
C GLN A 306 -13.33 -23.17 0.17
N ILE A 307 -12.75 -22.10 -0.36
CA ILE A 307 -13.34 -21.34 -1.47
C ILE A 307 -13.41 -22.20 -2.74
N GLU A 308 -12.36 -22.94 -3.05
CA GLU A 308 -12.34 -23.89 -4.16
C GLU A 308 -13.41 -24.96 -4.00
N LEU A 309 -13.53 -25.54 -2.80
CA LEU A 309 -14.53 -26.56 -2.49
C LEU A 309 -15.96 -26.04 -2.70
N ILE A 310 -16.27 -24.82 -2.23
CA ILE A 310 -17.61 -24.24 -2.41
C ILE A 310 -17.89 -23.97 -3.89
N MET A 311 -16.90 -23.54 -4.66
CA MET A 311 -17.03 -23.31 -6.10
C MET A 311 -17.25 -24.61 -6.86
N LYS A 312 -16.51 -25.67 -6.55
CA LYS A 312 -16.70 -27.01 -7.13
C LYS A 312 -18.04 -27.64 -6.73
N LYS A 313 -18.56 -27.28 -5.55
CA LYS A 313 -19.84 -27.86 -5.01
C LYS A 313 -21.00 -26.86 -5.05
N LEU A 314 -21.03 -25.94 -6.02
CA LEU A 314 -22.12 -24.96 -6.19
C LEU A 314 -23.50 -25.63 -6.28
N TYR A 315 -23.57 -26.87 -6.80
CA TYR A 315 -24.81 -27.64 -6.86
C TYR A 315 -25.38 -27.92 -5.47
N LEU A 316 -24.56 -28.11 -4.42
CA LEU A 316 -25.05 -28.30 -3.04
C LEU A 316 -25.68 -27.02 -2.49
N LEU A 317 -25.09 -25.86 -2.76
CA LEU A 317 -25.73 -24.59 -2.38
C LEU A 317 -27.11 -24.48 -3.02
N LYS A 318 -27.21 -24.84 -4.30
CA LYS A 318 -28.47 -24.76 -5.04
C LYS A 318 -29.51 -25.79 -4.54
N SER A 319 -29.12 -27.06 -4.34
CA SER A 319 -30.03 -28.11 -3.90
C SER A 319 -30.58 -27.85 -2.50
N ASN A 320 -29.78 -27.29 -1.61
CA ASN A 320 -30.15 -27.01 -0.22
C ASN A 320 -30.76 -25.61 -0.03
N ASN A 321 -31.01 -24.87 -1.11
CA ASN A 321 -31.46 -23.47 -1.08
C ASN A 321 -30.54 -22.56 -0.23
N ASN A 322 -29.24 -22.85 -0.25
CA ASN A 322 -28.22 -22.08 0.49
C ASN A 322 -27.63 -20.97 -0.38
N LYS A 323 -27.20 -19.93 0.27
CA LYS A 323 -26.49 -18.80 -0.34
C LYS A 323 -25.18 -18.56 0.40
N ALA A 324 -24.12 -18.25 -0.34
CA ALA A 324 -22.83 -17.87 0.25
C ALA A 324 -22.40 -16.50 -0.28
N ILE A 325 -22.01 -15.61 0.61
CA ILE A 325 -21.45 -14.31 0.29
C ILE A 325 -20.06 -14.23 0.92
N ILE A 326 -19.04 -14.13 0.08
CA ILE A 326 -17.65 -14.14 0.48
C ILE A 326 -17.07 -12.75 0.24
N PHE A 327 -16.62 -12.09 1.31
CA PHE A 327 -15.93 -10.82 1.23
C PHE A 327 -14.43 -11.05 1.02
N SER A 328 -13.82 -10.25 0.18
CA SER A 328 -12.39 -10.36 -0.11
C SER A 328 -11.76 -9.00 -0.39
N LEU A 329 -10.43 -8.97 -0.30
CA LEU A 329 -9.65 -7.82 -0.73
C LEU A 329 -9.55 -7.78 -2.26
N LYS A 330 -9.56 -6.57 -2.81
CA LYS A 330 -9.47 -6.32 -4.26
C LYS A 330 -8.17 -6.83 -4.89
N GLY A 331 -7.11 -6.99 -4.09
CA GLY A 331 -5.80 -7.47 -4.53
C GLY A 331 -5.54 -8.95 -4.24
N ASN A 332 -6.55 -9.74 -3.90
CA ASN A 332 -6.37 -11.16 -3.60
C ASN A 332 -6.07 -11.95 -4.88
N SER A 333 -4.77 -12.11 -5.20
CA SER A 333 -4.30 -12.81 -6.40
C SER A 333 -4.67 -14.29 -6.40
N GLU A 334 -4.69 -14.94 -5.23
CA GLU A 334 -5.02 -16.35 -5.10
C GLU A 334 -6.48 -16.60 -5.46
N LEU A 335 -7.40 -15.76 -4.95
CA LEU A 335 -8.82 -15.88 -5.29
C LEU A 335 -9.05 -15.70 -6.80
N PHE A 336 -8.44 -14.69 -7.42
CA PHE A 336 -8.61 -14.46 -8.87
C PHE A 336 -7.92 -15.53 -9.70
N GLY A 337 -6.75 -16.01 -9.26
CA GLY A 337 -6.07 -17.16 -9.89
C GLY A 337 -6.95 -18.42 -9.86
N LEU A 338 -7.54 -18.72 -8.69
CA LEU A 338 -8.46 -19.83 -8.53
C LEU A 338 -9.71 -19.72 -9.44
N ILE A 339 -10.36 -18.54 -9.44
CA ILE A 339 -11.53 -18.31 -10.29
C ILE A 339 -11.18 -18.57 -11.76
N ARG A 340 -10.04 -18.07 -12.21
CA ARG A 340 -9.57 -18.25 -13.58
C ARG A 340 -9.31 -19.72 -13.92
N LEU A 341 -8.57 -20.44 -13.06
CA LEU A 341 -8.30 -21.86 -13.25
C LEU A 341 -9.60 -22.68 -13.37
N LEU A 342 -10.56 -22.44 -12.48
CA LEU A 342 -11.84 -23.16 -12.51
C LEU A 342 -12.72 -22.77 -13.70
N GLU A 343 -12.60 -21.56 -14.24
CA GLU A 343 -13.24 -21.14 -15.50
C GLU A 343 -12.59 -21.80 -16.71
N ASP A 344 -11.25 -21.85 -16.77
CA ASP A 344 -10.48 -22.47 -17.85
C ASP A 344 -10.76 -23.99 -17.91
N ASP A 345 -10.87 -24.63 -16.76
CA ASP A 345 -11.25 -26.06 -16.62
C ASP A 345 -12.75 -26.32 -16.85
N LYS A 346 -13.55 -25.30 -17.14
CA LYS A 346 -15.00 -25.36 -17.32
C LYS A 346 -15.76 -25.90 -16.11
N ILE A 347 -15.19 -25.93 -14.93
CA ILE A 347 -15.83 -26.38 -13.68
C ILE A 347 -16.86 -25.33 -13.26
N ILE A 348 -16.60 -24.07 -13.47
CA ILE A 348 -17.52 -22.97 -13.19
C ILE A 348 -17.77 -22.12 -14.43
N ASN A 349 -18.86 -21.37 -14.42
CA ASN A 349 -19.18 -20.40 -15.44
C ASN A 349 -19.52 -19.05 -14.76
N LYS A 350 -19.11 -17.94 -15.35
CA LYS A 350 -19.47 -16.56 -14.89
C LYS A 350 -20.96 -16.33 -14.66
N ARG A 351 -21.81 -17.19 -15.21
CA ARG A 351 -23.26 -17.14 -14.97
C ARG A 351 -23.70 -17.80 -13.66
N ASN A 352 -22.81 -18.53 -12.97
CA ASN A 352 -23.13 -19.31 -11.79
C ASN A 352 -22.86 -18.56 -10.48
N PHE A 353 -22.11 -17.47 -10.54
CA PHE A 353 -21.76 -16.65 -9.39
C PHE A 353 -21.68 -15.18 -9.78
N SER A 354 -21.69 -14.28 -8.81
CA SER A 354 -21.57 -12.84 -9.04
C SER A 354 -20.34 -12.27 -8.34
N ILE A 355 -19.71 -11.27 -8.97
CA ILE A 355 -18.62 -10.48 -8.36
C ILE A 355 -19.09 -9.04 -8.27
N LYS A 356 -19.11 -8.49 -7.05
CA LYS A 356 -19.45 -7.09 -6.77
C LYS A 356 -18.24 -6.34 -6.27
N SER A 357 -17.96 -5.20 -6.86
CA SER A 357 -16.87 -4.32 -6.40
C SER A 357 -17.42 -3.24 -5.48
N VAL A 358 -16.81 -3.09 -4.31
CA VAL A 358 -17.12 -2.05 -3.33
C VAL A 358 -16.18 -0.87 -3.55
N ASP A 359 -16.75 0.30 -3.83
CA ASP A 359 -15.98 1.53 -3.92
C ASP A 359 -15.45 1.97 -2.56
N ASN A 360 -14.23 2.52 -2.56
CA ASN A 360 -13.61 3.06 -1.36
C ASN A 360 -14.03 4.53 -1.06
N LYS A 361 -15.02 5.06 -1.80
CA LYS A 361 -15.60 6.39 -1.59
C LYS A 361 -17.11 6.26 -1.36
N PHE A 362 -17.66 7.23 -0.67
CA PHE A 362 -19.12 7.35 -0.58
C PHE A 362 -19.66 8.04 -1.84
N SER A 363 -20.83 7.60 -2.31
CA SER A 363 -21.59 8.34 -3.32
C SER A 363 -22.05 9.71 -2.77
N SER A 364 -22.52 10.58 -3.64
CA SER A 364 -23.01 11.89 -3.19
C SER A 364 -24.15 11.78 -2.18
N ASP A 365 -25.07 10.85 -2.40
CA ASP A 365 -26.23 10.63 -1.52
C ASP A 365 -25.84 9.92 -0.23
N GLU A 366 -24.93 8.93 -0.30
CA GLU A 366 -24.36 8.29 0.89
C GLU A 366 -23.66 9.33 1.78
N ALA A 367 -22.79 10.18 1.19
CA ALA A 367 -22.08 11.21 1.93
C ALA A 367 -23.02 12.23 2.56
N LYS A 368 -24.10 12.64 1.84
CA LYS A 368 -25.13 13.53 2.37
C LYS A 368 -25.86 12.90 3.56
N ASN A 369 -26.25 11.64 3.43
CA ASN A 369 -27.00 10.92 4.47
C ASN A 369 -26.15 10.69 5.72
N ILE A 370 -24.87 10.30 5.58
CA ILE A 370 -23.99 10.12 6.74
C ILE A 370 -23.68 11.45 7.41
N ASN A 371 -23.49 12.53 6.64
CA ASN A 371 -23.24 13.87 7.17
C ASN A 371 -24.45 14.42 7.95
N SER A 372 -25.68 14.13 7.51
CA SER A 372 -26.88 14.51 8.27
C SER A 372 -26.93 13.85 9.65
N LYS A 373 -26.44 12.62 9.78
CA LYS A 373 -26.36 11.90 11.05
C LYS A 373 -25.14 12.30 11.89
N LEU A 374 -24.04 12.73 11.26
CA LEU A 374 -22.86 13.23 11.95
C LEU A 374 -23.01 14.67 12.44
N THR A 375 -23.95 15.42 11.89
CA THR A 375 -24.23 16.81 12.32
C THR A 375 -24.61 16.82 13.81
N GLY A 376 -23.91 17.63 14.60
CA GLY A 376 -24.13 17.74 16.05
C GLY A 376 -23.38 16.72 16.90
N THR A 377 -22.77 15.67 16.30
CA THR A 377 -22.00 14.66 17.06
C THR A 377 -20.59 15.11 17.44
N GLY A 378 -20.09 16.22 16.90
CA GLY A 378 -18.73 16.72 17.15
C GLY A 378 -17.61 16.01 16.38
N ILE A 379 -17.90 14.95 15.61
CA ILE A 379 -16.90 14.20 14.85
C ILE A 379 -16.40 15.00 13.64
N GLY A 380 -17.30 15.67 12.93
CA GLY A 380 -17.00 16.42 11.70
C GLY A 380 -17.79 15.89 10.51
N ILE A 381 -17.44 16.36 9.32
CA ILE A 381 -18.17 16.11 8.07
C ILE A 381 -17.29 15.32 7.09
N ILE A 382 -17.88 14.31 6.45
CA ILE A 382 -17.24 13.50 5.42
C ILE A 382 -17.22 14.27 4.09
N ASN A 383 -16.06 14.24 3.44
CA ASN A 383 -15.89 14.75 2.08
C ASN A 383 -16.03 13.61 1.06
N LYS A 384 -17.01 13.69 0.18
CA LYS A 384 -17.29 12.69 -0.86
C LYS A 384 -16.16 12.49 -1.88
N SER A 385 -15.29 13.48 -2.07
CA SER A 385 -14.15 13.38 -2.99
C SER A 385 -13.00 12.56 -2.43
N LYS A 386 -12.94 12.40 -1.09
CA LYS A 386 -11.93 11.62 -0.37
C LYS A 386 -12.36 10.17 -0.23
N THR A 387 -11.39 9.27 -0.10
CA THR A 387 -11.68 7.87 0.26
C THR A 387 -12.23 7.79 1.69
N ILE A 388 -12.83 6.67 2.04
CA ILE A 388 -13.31 6.43 3.42
C ILE A 388 -12.14 6.52 4.40
N LEU A 389 -11.00 5.90 4.06
CA LEU A 389 -9.79 5.97 4.88
C LEU A 389 -9.27 7.40 5.03
N ASP A 390 -9.20 8.17 3.93
CA ASP A 390 -8.79 9.57 3.99
C ASP A 390 -9.70 10.43 4.88
N ASN A 391 -11.01 10.18 4.84
CA ASN A 391 -11.96 10.84 5.74
C ASN A 391 -11.71 10.48 7.21
N ILE A 392 -11.47 9.20 7.52
CA ILE A 392 -11.16 8.75 8.87
C ILE A 392 -9.88 9.43 9.38
N LEU A 393 -8.83 9.47 8.56
CA LEU A 393 -7.56 10.09 8.94
C LEU A 393 -7.66 11.60 9.11
N ASP A 394 -8.38 12.28 8.23
CA ASP A 394 -8.62 13.72 8.29
C ASP A 394 -9.40 14.10 9.57
N LEU A 395 -10.48 13.40 9.84
CA LEU A 395 -11.29 13.62 11.04
C LEU A 395 -10.53 13.24 12.32
N SER A 396 -9.70 12.21 12.30
CA SER A 396 -8.84 11.85 13.43
C SER A 396 -7.82 12.95 13.74
N SER A 397 -7.18 13.52 12.72
CA SER A 397 -6.21 14.61 12.89
C SER A 397 -6.86 15.88 13.42
N ASN A 398 -8.03 16.24 12.90
CA ASN A 398 -8.79 17.42 13.33
C ASN A 398 -9.25 17.32 14.79
N ASN A 399 -9.56 16.11 15.26
CA ASN A 399 -9.99 15.87 16.65
C ASN A 399 -8.81 15.60 17.60
N ARG A 400 -7.54 15.78 17.19
CA ARG A 400 -6.32 15.49 17.96
C ARG A 400 -6.28 14.07 18.53
N ILE A 401 -6.88 13.13 17.82
CA ILE A 401 -6.95 11.74 18.25
C ILE A 401 -5.70 11.04 17.74
N SER A 402 -4.93 10.41 18.63
CA SER A 402 -3.90 9.49 18.20
C SER A 402 -4.59 8.32 17.48
N THR A 403 -4.46 8.25 16.18
CA THR A 403 -4.86 7.07 15.42
C THR A 403 -4.14 5.87 16.01
N SER A 404 -4.86 4.75 16.12
CA SER A 404 -4.32 3.49 16.62
C SER A 404 -2.95 3.18 15.97
N ASN A 405 -2.10 2.42 16.65
CA ASN A 405 -0.75 2.00 16.23
C ASN A 405 -0.65 1.42 14.80
N LYS A 406 -1.79 1.17 14.12
CA LYS A 406 -1.86 0.75 12.73
C LYS A 406 -1.32 1.76 11.70
N PHE A 407 -1.21 3.03 12.07
CA PHE A 407 -0.65 4.10 11.22
C PHE A 407 0.67 4.60 11.80
N ASN A 408 1.58 3.68 12.06
CA ASN A 408 2.87 3.97 12.65
C ASN A 408 3.66 4.98 11.80
N LYS A 409 4.44 5.83 12.50
CA LYS A 409 5.42 6.70 11.86
C LYS A 409 6.45 5.83 11.12
N ILE A 410 6.93 6.33 9.99
CA ILE A 410 8.03 5.71 9.27
C ILE A 410 9.21 5.57 10.22
N GLN A 411 9.63 4.33 10.49
CA GLN A 411 10.80 4.07 11.32
C GLN A 411 12.07 4.16 10.47
N LEU A 412 13.12 4.77 11.04
CA LEU A 412 14.41 4.85 10.37
C LEU A 412 15.05 3.45 10.31
N SER A 413 15.34 2.98 9.11
CA SER A 413 16.02 1.72 8.84
C SER A 413 17.09 1.92 7.76
N PHE A 414 17.89 0.92 7.48
CA PHE A 414 18.91 0.96 6.41
C PHE A 414 18.30 1.29 5.03
N ASP A 415 17.05 0.89 4.78
CA ASP A 415 16.37 1.12 3.50
C ASP A 415 15.35 2.26 3.52
N THR A 416 15.38 3.14 4.52
CA THR A 416 14.43 4.26 4.65
C THR A 416 14.40 5.15 3.39
N GLU A 417 15.55 5.35 2.73
CA GLU A 417 15.64 6.11 1.48
C GLU A 417 14.77 5.49 0.37
N LYS A 418 14.82 4.18 0.20
CA LYS A 418 14.00 3.47 -0.80
C LYS A 418 12.51 3.47 -0.43
N GLN A 419 12.18 3.39 0.85
CA GLN A 419 10.81 3.51 1.33
C GLN A 419 10.24 4.90 1.02
N ILE A 420 10.97 5.96 1.31
CA ILE A 420 10.58 7.33 0.97
C ILE A 420 10.46 7.50 -0.56
N ALA A 421 11.38 6.91 -1.35
CA ALA A 421 11.27 6.91 -2.80
C ALA A 421 9.97 6.26 -3.29
N THR A 422 9.57 5.13 -2.68
CA THR A 422 8.29 4.47 -2.98
C THR A 422 7.10 5.37 -2.68
N LEU A 423 7.08 5.99 -1.48
CA LEU A 423 6.01 6.93 -1.09
C LEU A 423 5.91 8.09 -2.08
N ILE A 424 7.05 8.65 -2.51
CA ILE A 424 7.11 9.74 -3.49
C ILE A 424 6.57 9.28 -4.86
N ILE A 425 6.99 8.10 -5.35
CA ILE A 425 6.49 7.57 -6.63
C ILE A 425 4.97 7.44 -6.59
N LEU A 426 4.42 6.87 -5.53
CA LEU A 426 2.99 6.65 -5.42
C LEU A 426 2.21 7.96 -5.19
N ALA A 427 2.79 8.93 -4.47
CA ALA A 427 2.19 10.25 -4.29
C ALA A 427 2.04 11.00 -5.62
N ILE A 428 3.05 10.90 -6.49
CA ILE A 428 3.07 11.61 -7.78
C ILE A 428 2.29 10.84 -8.86
N GLU A 429 2.49 9.53 -8.96
CA GLU A 429 1.89 8.72 -10.03
C GLU A 429 0.47 8.27 -9.70
N LYS A 430 0.10 8.11 -8.42
CA LYS A 430 -1.19 7.61 -7.93
C LYS A 430 -1.58 6.22 -8.42
N LYS A 431 -1.15 5.84 -9.62
CA LYS A 431 -1.29 4.53 -10.25
C LYS A 431 0.00 4.19 -10.97
N VAL A 432 0.56 3.02 -10.70
CA VAL A 432 1.76 2.52 -11.38
C VAL A 432 1.46 1.16 -11.98
N TYR A 433 1.60 1.02 -13.29
CA TYR A 433 1.36 -0.23 -14.02
C TYR A 433 2.63 -1.05 -14.17
N SER A 434 2.52 -2.36 -14.21
CA SER A 434 3.64 -3.28 -14.51
C SER A 434 4.27 -3.00 -15.87
N SER A 435 3.49 -2.48 -16.84
CA SER A 435 4.00 -2.02 -18.14
C SER A 435 4.89 -0.78 -18.05
N GLN A 436 4.87 -0.04 -16.94
CA GLN A 436 5.81 1.04 -16.63
C GLN A 436 7.06 0.45 -15.99
N VAL A 437 7.80 -0.34 -16.74
CA VAL A 437 8.86 -1.26 -16.29
C VAL A 437 9.77 -0.66 -15.24
N LEU A 438 10.24 0.55 -15.43
CA LEU A 438 11.19 1.17 -14.49
C LEU A 438 10.59 1.45 -13.12
N LYS A 439 9.40 2.09 -13.09
CA LYS A 439 8.74 2.43 -11.82
C LYS A 439 8.28 1.17 -11.10
N PHE A 440 7.80 0.20 -11.87
CA PHE A 440 7.43 -1.10 -11.34
C PHE A 440 8.64 -1.84 -10.78
N ASN A 441 9.80 -1.81 -11.44
CA ASN A 441 11.03 -2.44 -10.95
C ASN A 441 11.50 -1.80 -9.64
N ILE A 442 11.44 -0.48 -9.50
CA ILE A 442 11.75 0.18 -8.22
C ILE A 442 10.80 -0.30 -7.12
N LEU A 443 9.49 -0.35 -7.40
CA LEU A 443 8.49 -0.81 -6.44
C LEU A 443 8.64 -2.31 -6.15
N SER A 444 8.88 -3.15 -7.17
CA SER A 444 9.06 -4.59 -6.99
C SER A 444 10.37 -4.93 -6.29
N GLU A 445 11.44 -4.20 -6.52
CA GLU A 445 12.69 -4.34 -5.78
C GLU A 445 12.47 -4.10 -4.29
N ILE A 446 11.71 -3.07 -3.95
CA ILE A 446 11.33 -2.78 -2.56
C ILE A 446 10.39 -3.86 -2.02
N TYR A 447 9.44 -4.32 -2.81
CA TYR A 447 8.48 -5.35 -2.45
C TYR A 447 9.13 -6.74 -2.29
N ASN A 448 10.06 -7.12 -3.16
CA ASN A 448 10.76 -8.41 -3.10
C ASN A 448 11.81 -8.47 -1.98
N GLN A 449 12.21 -7.34 -1.41
CA GLN A 449 12.99 -7.30 -0.16
C GLN A 449 12.13 -7.60 1.09
N LYS A 450 10.98 -8.23 0.93
CA LYS A 450 10.00 -8.64 1.95
C LYS A 450 10.56 -9.47 3.10
N SER A 451 11.72 -10.05 2.97
CA SER A 451 12.36 -10.83 4.04
C SER A 451 12.85 -9.98 5.22
N ARG A 452 12.71 -8.67 5.15
CA ARG A 452 13.03 -7.78 6.26
C ARG A 452 11.76 -7.03 6.62
N ALA A 453 11.26 -7.27 7.84
CA ALA A 453 10.09 -6.65 8.43
C ALA A 453 10.06 -5.14 8.20
N TYR A 454 9.34 -4.72 7.19
CA TYR A 454 9.15 -3.31 6.88
C TYR A 454 7.74 -2.87 7.27
N PRO A 455 7.59 -1.61 7.70
CA PRO A 455 6.28 -0.97 7.79
C PRO A 455 5.50 -0.95 6.47
N LEU A 456 6.07 -1.40 5.36
CA LEU A 456 5.37 -1.65 4.09
C LEU A 456 4.29 -2.74 4.17
N ILE A 457 4.33 -3.63 5.16
CA ILE A 457 3.25 -4.60 5.40
C ILE A 457 1.98 -3.88 5.86
N ASP A 458 2.10 -2.88 6.73
CA ASP A 458 0.97 -2.01 7.09
C ASP A 458 0.52 -1.15 5.90
N LEU A 459 1.41 -0.91 4.93
CA LEU A 459 1.08 -0.25 3.69
C LEU A 459 0.27 -1.16 2.74
N GLU A 460 0.41 -2.49 2.79
CA GLU A 460 -0.43 -3.41 2.01
C GLU A 460 -1.91 -3.28 2.39
N GLU A 461 -2.23 -2.98 3.63
CA GLU A 461 -3.61 -2.68 4.03
C GLU A 461 -4.11 -1.35 3.46
N THR A 462 -3.24 -0.37 3.30
CA THR A 462 -3.55 0.95 2.74
C THR A 462 -3.36 1.02 1.22
N TRP A 463 -2.60 0.10 0.63
CA TRP A 463 -2.28 0.03 -0.78
C TRP A 463 -2.79 -1.26 -1.39
N ASN A 464 -3.68 -1.11 -2.34
CA ASN A 464 -4.16 -2.25 -3.06
C ASN A 464 -3.36 -2.47 -4.31
N PHE A 465 -2.84 -3.70 -4.45
CA PHE A 465 -2.64 -4.26 -5.76
C PHE A 465 -4.02 -4.46 -6.39
N GLU A 466 -4.38 -3.66 -7.34
CA GLU A 466 -5.47 -4.02 -8.21
C GLU A 466 -4.94 -4.98 -9.26
N ILE A 467 -5.14 -6.26 -9.04
CA ILE A 467 -5.09 -7.23 -10.12
C ILE A 467 -6.43 -7.08 -10.82
N SER A 468 -6.40 -6.67 -12.05
CA SER A 468 -7.60 -6.59 -12.85
C SER A 468 -8.09 -8.01 -13.13
N ALA A 469 -9.36 -8.26 -12.87
CA ALA A 469 -10.03 -9.52 -13.20
C ALA A 469 -10.17 -9.75 -14.72
N SER A 470 -9.76 -8.82 -15.57
CA SER A 470 -9.76 -8.96 -17.02
C SER A 470 -8.41 -9.49 -17.51
N ASP A 471 -8.45 -10.55 -18.30
CA ASP A 471 -7.35 -11.39 -18.73
C ASP A 471 -6.12 -10.72 -19.38
N ASN A 472 -6.17 -9.43 -19.68
CA ASN A 472 -5.11 -8.73 -20.41
C ASN A 472 -4.70 -7.39 -19.78
N SER A 473 -5.17 -7.03 -18.59
CA SER A 473 -4.73 -5.77 -18.02
C SER A 473 -3.50 -5.95 -17.14
N PRO A 474 -2.48 -5.09 -17.32
CA PRO A 474 -1.27 -5.19 -16.52
C PRO A 474 -1.58 -4.96 -15.04
N GLN A 475 -0.88 -5.68 -14.18
CA GLN A 475 -0.90 -5.43 -12.73
C GLN A 475 -0.62 -3.96 -12.46
N LYS A 476 -1.36 -3.38 -11.53
CA LYS A 476 -1.19 -1.98 -11.15
C LYS A 476 -1.21 -1.80 -9.64
N TYR A 477 -0.38 -0.88 -9.17
CA TYR A 477 -0.46 -0.35 -7.82
C TYR A 477 -1.38 0.87 -7.81
N VAL A 478 -2.33 0.92 -6.89
CA VAL A 478 -3.26 2.04 -6.73
C VAL A 478 -3.21 2.53 -5.30
N VAL A 479 -3.08 3.83 -5.13
CA VAL A 479 -3.12 4.46 -3.81
C VAL A 479 -4.56 4.45 -3.30
N ASN A 480 -4.78 3.83 -2.16
CA ASN A 480 -6.08 3.75 -1.49
C ASN A 480 -6.36 4.97 -0.58
N ALA A 481 -5.31 5.63 -0.09
CA ALA A 481 -5.39 6.75 0.82
C ALA A 481 -4.34 7.81 0.46
N GLU A 482 -4.70 8.74 -0.45
CA GLU A 482 -3.80 9.82 -0.87
C GLU A 482 -3.45 10.77 0.28
N TYR A 483 -4.43 11.10 1.11
CA TYR A 483 -4.23 12.00 2.25
C TYR A 483 -3.24 11.42 3.27
N TRP A 484 -3.38 10.12 3.59
CA TRP A 484 -2.46 9.43 4.48
C TRP A 484 -1.02 9.48 3.94
N LEU A 485 -0.86 9.22 2.65
CA LEU A 485 0.43 9.19 1.98
C LEU A 485 1.15 10.56 2.07
N TYR A 486 0.42 11.63 1.74
CA TYR A 486 0.95 12.99 1.89
C TYR A 486 1.28 13.29 3.36
N LYS A 487 0.41 12.89 4.29
CA LYS A 487 0.62 13.13 5.72
C LYS A 487 1.85 12.40 6.26
N GLN A 488 2.14 11.18 5.78
CA GLN A 488 3.37 10.47 6.17
C GLN A 488 4.64 11.17 5.67
N LEU A 489 4.66 11.59 4.41
CA LEU A 489 5.79 12.33 3.84
C LEU A 489 5.99 13.68 4.54
N GLU A 490 4.91 14.35 4.85
CA GLU A 490 4.89 15.59 5.59
C GLU A 490 5.49 15.41 7.00
N LEU A 491 4.93 14.50 7.81
CA LEU A 491 5.42 14.20 9.16
C LEU A 491 6.90 13.78 9.16
N PHE A 492 7.32 13.03 8.15
CA PHE A 492 8.72 12.67 7.98
C PHE A 492 9.60 13.88 7.70
N SER A 493 9.09 14.86 6.97
CA SER A 493 9.83 16.08 6.61
C SER A 493 9.92 17.11 7.75
N GLU A 494 9.13 17.00 8.83
CA GLU A 494 9.20 17.88 9.99
C GLU A 494 10.57 17.86 10.66
N ASN A 495 11.24 16.71 10.64
CA ASN A 495 12.59 16.63 11.18
C ASN A 495 13.62 17.04 10.11
N ALA A 496 14.37 18.12 10.36
CA ALA A 496 15.40 18.62 9.46
C ALA A 496 16.50 17.58 9.15
N GLU A 497 16.77 16.64 10.05
CA GLU A 497 17.73 15.54 9.82
C GLU A 497 17.27 14.59 8.72
N HIS A 498 15.96 14.44 8.53
CA HIS A 498 15.39 13.60 7.48
C HIS A 498 15.44 14.25 6.08
N HIS A 499 15.72 15.56 5.99
CA HIS A 499 15.79 16.25 4.69
C HIS A 499 16.81 15.62 3.75
N LYS A 500 17.95 15.16 4.27
CA LYS A 500 18.96 14.46 3.47
C LYS A 500 18.45 13.17 2.88
N ILE A 501 17.65 12.41 3.64
CA ILE A 501 17.01 11.14 3.18
C ILE A 501 16.01 11.42 2.06
N ILE A 502 15.19 12.47 2.21
CA ILE A 502 14.22 12.88 1.20
C ILE A 502 14.95 13.31 -0.10
N VAL A 503 16.00 14.12 0.01
CA VAL A 503 16.81 14.53 -1.14
C VAL A 503 17.42 13.32 -1.85
N ASN A 504 17.97 12.37 -1.09
CA ASN A 504 18.52 11.13 -1.64
C ASN A 504 17.47 10.27 -2.31
N ALA A 505 16.26 10.18 -1.75
CA ALA A 505 15.15 9.46 -2.36
C ALA A 505 14.79 10.03 -3.76
N PHE A 506 14.72 11.35 -3.90
CA PHE A 506 14.53 11.99 -5.22
C PHE A 506 15.70 11.70 -6.17
N LYS A 507 16.95 11.79 -5.65
CA LYS A 507 18.15 11.43 -6.43
C LYS A 507 18.09 9.99 -6.92
N TYR A 508 17.71 9.05 -6.04
CA TYR A 508 17.55 7.64 -6.38
C TYR A 508 16.53 7.44 -7.50
N ILE A 509 15.34 8.04 -7.40
CA ILE A 509 14.30 7.94 -8.43
C ILE A 509 14.82 8.49 -9.78
N VAL A 510 15.36 9.70 -9.78
CA VAL A 510 15.81 10.37 -11.01
C VAL A 510 17.00 9.66 -11.63
N SER A 511 18.00 9.21 -10.82
CA SER A 511 19.15 8.47 -11.33
C SER A 511 18.73 7.15 -11.99
N LYS A 512 17.83 6.38 -11.37
CA LYS A 512 17.32 5.13 -11.94
C LYS A 512 16.56 5.34 -13.27
N ILE A 513 15.79 6.42 -13.35
CA ILE A 513 15.11 6.79 -14.61
C ILE A 513 16.14 7.13 -15.69
N ILE A 514 17.16 7.92 -15.38
CA ILE A 514 18.20 8.31 -16.34
C ILE A 514 19.06 7.12 -16.75
N GLU A 515 19.38 6.20 -15.85
CA GLU A 515 20.10 4.96 -16.14
C GLU A 515 19.36 4.11 -17.18
N THR A 516 18.03 4.06 -17.12
CA THR A 516 17.20 3.20 -17.99
C THR A 516 16.74 3.90 -19.26
N GLU A 517 16.30 5.15 -19.19
CA GLU A 517 15.77 5.91 -20.33
C GLU A 517 16.86 6.66 -21.10
N GLY A 518 18.08 6.73 -20.55
CA GLY A 518 19.19 7.54 -21.03
C GLY A 518 19.15 8.97 -20.51
N LYS A 519 20.28 9.68 -20.67
CA LYS A 519 20.38 11.11 -20.31
C LYS A 519 19.32 11.93 -21.06
N PRO A 520 18.91 13.08 -20.51
CA PRO A 520 17.99 13.99 -21.19
C PRO A 520 18.42 14.23 -22.63
N ASP A 521 17.65 13.74 -23.57
CA ASP A 521 17.92 13.84 -25.00
C ASP A 521 16.88 14.75 -25.65
N ILE A 522 17.36 15.64 -26.52
CA ILE A 522 16.55 16.59 -27.28
C ILE A 522 15.45 15.87 -28.08
N LEU A 523 15.79 14.74 -28.70
CA LEU A 523 14.87 13.99 -29.57
C LEU A 523 13.81 13.18 -28.79
N LYS A 524 14.05 12.89 -27.52
CA LYS A 524 13.14 12.13 -26.62
C LYS A 524 12.35 13.01 -25.68
N TYR A 525 12.31 14.30 -25.91
CA TYR A 525 11.78 15.34 -25.04
C TYR A 525 10.43 15.03 -24.35
N ASN A 526 9.54 14.32 -25.02
CA ASN A 526 8.18 14.03 -24.51
C ASN A 526 8.02 12.69 -23.76
N LYS A 527 9.05 11.84 -23.72
CA LYS A 527 8.95 10.49 -23.17
C LYS A 527 9.66 10.29 -21.83
N GLN A 528 10.29 11.35 -21.29
CA GLN A 528 11.10 11.21 -20.09
C GLN A 528 10.25 11.19 -18.83
N SER A 529 10.26 10.04 -18.13
CA SER A 529 9.41 9.79 -16.96
C SER A 529 9.79 10.62 -15.74
N TYR A 530 11.06 11.09 -15.62
CA TYR A 530 11.50 11.89 -14.48
C TYR A 530 10.83 13.28 -14.42
N LYS A 531 10.29 13.81 -15.53
CA LYS A 531 9.67 15.14 -15.56
C LYS A 531 8.62 15.34 -14.49
N LYS A 532 7.81 14.33 -14.19
CA LYS A 532 6.79 14.41 -13.13
C LYS A 532 7.38 14.59 -11.74
N PHE A 533 8.61 14.08 -11.52
CA PHE A 533 9.31 14.16 -10.22
C PHE A 533 10.08 15.46 -10.03
N ILE A 534 10.22 16.27 -11.07
CA ILE A 534 10.84 17.60 -11.00
C ILE A 534 9.83 18.74 -11.13
N LEU A 535 8.54 18.49 -11.41
CA LEU A 535 7.51 19.52 -11.43
C LEU A 535 7.37 20.15 -10.06
N PHE A 536 7.56 21.47 -9.96
CA PHE A 536 7.46 22.20 -8.70
C PHE A 536 6.10 21.96 -8.01
N ASP A 537 5.01 21.99 -8.76
CA ASP A 537 3.67 21.79 -8.23
C ASP A 537 3.48 20.41 -7.62
N ASN A 538 4.05 19.35 -8.24
CA ASN A 538 3.97 17.99 -7.70
C ASN A 538 4.77 17.87 -6.40
N ILE A 539 5.98 18.39 -6.34
CA ILE A 539 6.81 18.37 -5.13
C ILE A 539 6.17 19.22 -4.04
N ASN A 540 5.72 20.41 -4.39
CA ASN A 540 5.05 21.32 -3.46
C ASN A 540 3.74 20.72 -2.90
N MET A 541 3.00 19.97 -3.69
CA MET A 541 1.79 19.28 -3.24
C MET A 541 2.08 18.25 -2.14
N ILE A 542 3.22 17.56 -2.24
CA ILE A 542 3.65 16.56 -1.25
C ILE A 542 4.01 17.21 0.09
N PHE A 543 4.71 18.37 0.07
CA PHE A 543 5.27 19.00 1.27
C PHE A 543 4.58 20.31 1.65
N ARG A 544 3.38 20.56 1.15
CA ARG A 544 2.68 21.85 1.14
C ARG A 544 2.44 22.50 2.51
N ILE A 545 2.43 21.75 3.59
CA ILE A 545 1.77 22.20 4.84
C ILE A 545 2.65 23.10 5.69
N TYR A 546 3.98 23.16 5.48
CA TYR A 546 4.92 23.86 6.35
C TYR A 546 5.39 25.25 5.86
N GLY A 547 4.74 25.84 4.87
CA GLY A 547 5.06 27.19 4.44
C GLY A 547 6.52 27.31 3.97
N ARG A 548 7.31 28.18 4.63
CA ARG A 548 8.71 28.43 4.25
C ARG A 548 9.63 27.22 4.38
N ASP A 549 9.46 26.39 5.41
CA ASP A 549 10.36 25.26 5.67
C ASP A 549 10.21 24.19 4.59
N SER A 550 9.01 24.02 4.05
CA SER A 550 8.81 23.14 2.89
C SER A 550 9.50 23.67 1.63
N LEU A 551 9.46 24.98 1.38
CA LEU A 551 10.16 25.58 0.25
C LEU A 551 11.69 25.45 0.37
N VAL A 552 12.23 25.53 1.57
CA VAL A 552 13.66 25.26 1.84
C VAL A 552 14.00 23.81 1.55
N LEU A 553 13.16 22.85 1.95
CA LEU A 553 13.35 21.44 1.60
C LEU A 553 13.30 21.24 0.09
N ILE A 554 12.31 21.84 -0.60
CA ILE A 554 12.16 21.72 -2.06
C ILE A 554 13.39 22.31 -2.78
N SER A 555 13.95 23.44 -2.32
CA SER A 555 15.17 23.97 -2.89
C SER A 555 16.36 23.02 -2.73
N LYS A 556 16.50 22.35 -1.56
CA LYS A 556 17.51 21.32 -1.35
C LYS A 556 17.33 20.09 -2.27
N ILE A 557 16.07 19.72 -2.57
CA ILE A 557 15.78 18.64 -3.53
C ILE A 557 16.32 19.04 -4.92
N TYR A 558 16.01 20.25 -5.39
CA TYR A 558 16.54 20.74 -6.67
C TYR A 558 18.08 20.83 -6.66
N GLU A 559 18.69 21.37 -5.61
CA GLU A 559 20.13 21.38 -5.48
C GLU A 559 20.76 19.99 -5.56
N GLY A 560 20.12 19.00 -4.90
CA GLY A 560 20.53 17.61 -4.93
C GLY A 560 20.43 16.98 -6.33
N LEU A 561 19.46 17.37 -7.15
CA LEU A 561 19.26 16.88 -8.50
C LEU A 561 20.17 17.55 -9.55
N ASN A 562 20.86 18.61 -9.21
CA ASN A 562 21.71 19.37 -10.13
C ASN A 562 22.80 18.52 -10.79
N CYS A 563 23.34 17.52 -10.08
CA CYS A 563 24.34 16.60 -10.63
C CYS A 563 23.85 15.75 -11.83
N TYR A 564 22.54 15.57 -11.94
CA TYR A 564 21.93 14.78 -13.03
C TYR A 564 21.32 15.66 -14.13
N LEU A 565 20.80 16.85 -13.77
CA LEU A 565 19.89 17.64 -14.59
C LEU A 565 20.35 19.09 -14.83
N SER A 566 21.60 19.43 -14.57
CA SER A 566 22.13 20.82 -14.70
C SER A 566 21.89 21.47 -16.08
N ASN A 567 21.81 20.66 -17.15
CA ASN A 567 21.58 21.10 -18.52
C ASN A 567 20.17 20.78 -19.04
N ASP A 568 19.26 20.39 -18.17
CA ASP A 568 17.86 20.15 -18.56
C ASP A 568 17.04 21.42 -18.37
N PRO A 569 16.47 22.00 -19.45
CA PRO A 569 15.77 23.28 -19.34
C PRO A 569 14.44 23.18 -18.57
N ASN A 570 13.80 21.99 -18.53
CA ASN A 570 12.60 21.80 -17.70
C ASN A 570 12.98 21.86 -16.22
N TYR A 571 14.07 21.20 -15.85
CA TYR A 571 14.58 21.22 -14.48
C TYR A 571 14.94 22.65 -14.05
N LEU A 572 15.70 23.38 -14.88
CA LEU A 572 16.09 24.78 -14.62
C LEU A 572 14.85 25.66 -14.43
N HIS A 573 13.85 25.53 -15.31
CA HIS A 573 12.60 26.28 -15.22
C HIS A 573 11.83 25.96 -13.91
N GLN A 574 11.74 24.71 -13.52
CA GLN A 574 11.04 24.33 -12.28
C GLN A 574 11.80 24.80 -11.03
N ARG A 575 13.14 24.77 -11.05
CA ARG A 575 13.97 25.31 -9.99
C ARG A 575 13.83 26.84 -9.88
N ALA A 576 13.74 27.54 -11.01
CA ALA A 576 13.45 28.99 -11.02
C ALA A 576 12.12 29.30 -10.33
N LYS A 577 11.05 28.54 -10.60
CA LYS A 577 9.76 28.67 -9.89
C LYS A 577 9.88 28.46 -8.39
N CYS A 578 10.68 27.47 -7.95
CA CYS A 578 10.96 27.25 -6.53
C CYS A 578 11.64 28.48 -5.89
N TYR A 579 12.65 29.03 -6.53
CA TYR A 579 13.35 30.22 -6.00
C TYR A 579 12.45 31.46 -5.94
N ILE A 580 11.53 31.66 -6.90
CA ILE A 580 10.52 32.75 -6.82
C ILE A 580 9.69 32.60 -5.54
N LYS A 581 9.15 31.41 -5.29
CA LYS A 581 8.30 31.17 -4.12
C LYS A 581 9.08 31.30 -2.83
N LEU A 582 10.31 30.79 -2.79
CA LEU A 582 11.19 30.92 -1.62
C LEU A 582 11.54 32.38 -1.37
N ALA A 583 11.92 33.17 -2.40
CA ALA A 583 12.16 34.57 -2.32
C ALA A 583 10.96 35.38 -1.80
N SER A 584 9.74 35.01 -2.27
CA SER A 584 8.50 35.66 -1.83
C SER A 584 8.20 35.42 -0.35
N SER A 585 8.66 34.32 0.23
CA SER A 585 8.52 33.98 1.65
C SER A 585 9.68 34.50 2.53
N GLU A 586 10.76 35.04 1.92
CA GLU A 586 11.93 35.54 2.65
C GLU A 586 11.66 36.95 3.18
N SER A 587 12.07 37.20 4.43
CA SER A 587 11.96 38.52 5.06
C SER A 587 13.20 39.39 4.89
N GLY A 588 14.39 38.77 4.73
CA GLY A 588 15.66 39.47 4.57
C GLY A 588 15.85 40.00 3.15
N TYR A 589 16.09 41.32 3.01
CA TYR A 589 16.21 42.01 1.72
C TYR A 589 17.29 41.40 0.82
N ASP A 590 18.53 41.30 1.31
CA ASP A 590 19.67 40.81 0.52
C ASP A 590 19.46 39.34 0.05
N LYS A 591 18.98 38.50 0.94
CA LYS A 591 18.71 37.11 0.62
C LYS A 591 17.55 36.91 -0.37
N LYS A 592 16.57 37.80 -0.30
CA LYS A 592 15.46 37.87 -1.25
C LYS A 592 15.96 38.22 -2.66
N ILE A 593 16.82 39.24 -2.78
CA ILE A 593 17.44 39.60 -4.05
C ILE A 593 18.27 38.44 -4.59
N GLU A 594 19.14 37.86 -3.78
CA GLU A 594 19.95 36.70 -4.18
C GLU A 594 19.11 35.57 -4.78
N LEU A 595 17.96 35.24 -4.17
CA LEU A 595 17.09 34.21 -4.65
C LEU A 595 16.42 34.60 -5.97
N PHE A 596 16.01 35.85 -6.17
CA PHE A 596 15.47 36.28 -7.46
C PHE A 596 16.54 36.29 -8.55
N GLU A 597 17.79 36.62 -8.23
CA GLU A 597 18.89 36.49 -9.19
C GLU A 597 19.20 35.07 -9.59
N LYS A 598 19.17 34.13 -8.62
CA LYS A 598 19.27 32.69 -8.91
C LYS A 598 18.12 32.22 -9.82
N SER A 599 16.90 32.65 -9.51
CA SER A 599 15.74 32.35 -10.31
C SER A 599 15.84 32.87 -11.74
N HIS A 600 16.27 34.15 -11.88
CA HIS A 600 16.42 34.76 -13.20
C HIS A 600 17.49 34.09 -14.05
N ARG A 601 18.64 33.73 -13.43
CA ARG A 601 19.72 32.99 -14.11
C ARG A 601 19.23 31.65 -14.63
N ASP A 602 18.51 30.88 -13.80
CA ASP A 602 17.97 29.58 -14.20
C ASP A 602 16.92 29.71 -15.31
N ALA A 603 16.02 30.68 -15.21
CA ALA A 603 15.04 30.94 -16.25
C ALA A 603 15.70 31.36 -17.60
N ASN A 604 16.71 32.21 -17.56
CA ASN A 604 17.44 32.64 -18.77
C ASN A 604 18.17 31.45 -19.40
N LEU A 605 18.85 30.63 -18.60
CA LEU A 605 19.54 29.45 -19.10
C LEU A 605 18.54 28.44 -19.69
N ALA A 606 17.39 28.24 -19.05
CA ALA A 606 16.32 27.38 -19.56
C ALA A 606 15.81 27.89 -20.92
N TYR A 607 15.59 29.21 -21.05
CA TYR A 607 15.15 29.84 -22.29
C TYR A 607 16.17 29.61 -23.42
N GLN A 608 17.45 29.91 -23.18
CA GLN A 608 18.53 29.73 -24.17
C GLN A 608 18.62 28.27 -24.67
N ILE A 609 18.55 27.30 -23.74
CA ILE A 609 18.62 25.88 -24.12
C ILE A 609 17.36 25.47 -24.92
N PHE A 610 16.16 25.94 -24.54
CA PHE A 610 14.95 25.66 -25.31
C PHE A 610 14.98 26.29 -26.70
N GLU A 611 15.44 27.53 -26.83
CA GLU A 611 15.59 28.25 -28.08
C GLU A 611 16.58 27.54 -29.02
N GLN A 612 17.76 27.18 -28.50
CA GLN A 612 18.73 26.38 -29.26
C GLN A 612 18.10 25.07 -29.73
N ARG A 613 17.42 24.33 -28.86
CA ARG A 613 16.76 23.06 -29.23
C ARG A 613 15.66 23.23 -30.27
N TYR A 614 14.94 24.35 -30.20
CA TYR A 614 13.92 24.64 -31.23
C TYR A 614 14.57 24.85 -32.60
N HIS A 615 15.68 25.61 -32.66
CA HIS A 615 16.41 25.81 -33.89
C HIS A 615 17.01 24.51 -34.48
N GLU A 616 17.42 23.59 -33.62
CA GLU A 616 17.98 22.30 -34.03
C GLU A 616 16.93 21.29 -34.54
N CYS A 617 15.73 21.24 -33.97
CA CYS A 617 14.77 20.18 -34.26
C CYS A 617 13.39 20.63 -34.76
N GLY A 618 13.09 21.93 -34.74
CA GLY A 618 11.82 22.51 -35.26
C GLY A 618 10.54 22.01 -34.57
N ASN A 619 10.66 21.49 -33.32
CA ASN A 619 9.52 20.90 -32.61
C ASN A 619 8.64 21.96 -31.94
N ASN A 620 7.42 22.15 -32.46
CA ASN A 620 6.46 23.14 -31.96
C ASN A 620 6.10 23.00 -30.46
N LYS A 621 6.28 21.80 -29.84
CA LYS A 621 6.06 21.63 -28.40
C LYS A 621 7.10 22.39 -27.55
N ILE A 622 8.26 22.70 -28.11
CA ILE A 622 9.29 23.51 -27.45
C ILE A 622 8.82 24.95 -27.37
N LEU A 623 8.09 25.47 -28.34
CA LEU A 623 7.54 26.82 -28.31
C LEU A 623 6.61 27.07 -27.13
N ILE A 624 5.83 26.04 -26.73
CA ILE A 624 4.99 26.10 -25.53
C ILE A 624 5.89 26.25 -24.28
N SER A 625 7.00 25.51 -24.22
CA SER A 625 7.92 25.60 -23.09
C SER A 625 8.66 26.95 -23.07
N LEU A 626 9.03 27.49 -24.22
CA LEU A 626 9.62 28.83 -24.33
C LEU A 626 8.67 29.90 -23.79
N ALA A 627 7.42 29.89 -24.23
CA ALA A 627 6.40 30.82 -23.77
C ALA A 627 6.20 30.77 -22.24
N HIS A 628 6.21 29.56 -21.66
CA HIS A 628 6.10 29.39 -20.22
C HIS A 628 7.33 29.92 -19.46
N VAL A 629 8.54 29.74 -20.01
CA VAL A 629 9.76 30.27 -19.40
C VAL A 629 9.80 31.80 -19.49
N GLU A 630 9.40 32.37 -20.64
CA GLU A 630 9.29 33.82 -20.86
C GLU A 630 8.31 34.47 -19.87
N TYR A 631 7.16 33.84 -19.66
CA TYR A 631 6.22 34.27 -18.63
C TYR A 631 6.84 34.22 -17.23
N THR A 632 7.61 33.18 -16.92
CA THR A 632 8.33 33.09 -15.65
C THR A 632 9.37 34.21 -15.48
N GLN A 633 10.10 34.57 -16.56
CA GLN A 633 11.02 35.71 -16.55
C GLN A 633 10.30 37.02 -16.28
N ALA A 634 9.14 37.24 -16.93
CA ALA A 634 8.29 38.41 -16.67
C ALA A 634 7.85 38.52 -15.20
N VAL A 635 7.41 37.40 -14.61
CA VAL A 635 7.04 37.35 -13.19
C VAL A 635 8.22 37.70 -12.26
N ILE A 636 9.43 37.20 -12.56
CA ILE A 636 10.64 37.51 -11.78
C ILE A 636 10.92 39.02 -11.84
N LEU A 637 10.83 39.62 -13.03
CA LEU A 637 11.02 41.06 -13.20
C LEU A 637 9.97 41.88 -12.44
N CYS A 638 8.68 41.46 -12.47
CA CYS A 638 7.64 42.12 -11.67
C CYS A 638 7.91 42.05 -10.15
N HIS A 639 8.49 40.95 -9.66
CA HIS A 639 8.93 40.85 -8.26
C HIS A 639 10.08 41.80 -7.95
N LYS A 640 11.06 41.95 -8.86
CA LYS A 640 12.18 42.94 -8.71
C LYS A 640 11.62 44.35 -8.67
N CYS A 641 10.71 44.72 -9.56
CA CYS A 641 10.05 46.02 -9.55
C CYS A 641 9.34 46.29 -8.22
N LYS A 642 8.61 45.31 -7.68
CA LYS A 642 7.96 45.44 -6.37
C LYS A 642 8.94 45.67 -5.22
N ILE A 643 10.10 45.00 -5.24
CA ILE A 643 11.13 45.13 -4.19
C ILE A 643 11.67 46.56 -4.17
N ASN A 644 11.86 47.18 -5.35
CA ASN A 644 12.35 48.55 -5.51
C ASN A 644 11.24 49.58 -5.43
N ASP A 645 10.04 49.19 -4.94
CA ASP A 645 8.81 50.00 -4.87
C ASP A 645 8.52 50.75 -6.19
N TYR A 646 8.83 50.08 -7.32
CA TYR A 646 8.61 50.57 -8.68
C TYR A 646 9.35 51.86 -9.04
N GLN A 647 10.45 52.17 -8.34
CA GLN A 647 11.23 53.38 -8.57
C GLN A 647 12.11 53.32 -9.85
N ASN A 648 12.42 52.11 -10.31
CA ASN A 648 13.27 51.95 -11.50
C ASN A 648 12.40 51.83 -12.77
N VAL A 649 12.37 52.92 -13.55
CA VAL A 649 11.62 53.03 -14.80
C VAL A 649 12.08 52.01 -15.83
N ASP A 650 13.37 51.71 -15.94
CA ASP A 650 13.92 50.73 -16.87
C ASP A 650 13.47 49.30 -16.53
N ASP A 651 13.55 48.94 -15.24
CA ASP A 651 13.10 47.61 -14.79
C ASP A 651 11.60 47.44 -14.99
N ASN A 652 10.80 48.46 -14.70
CA ASN A 652 9.36 48.44 -14.89
C ASN A 652 8.98 48.27 -16.38
N THR A 653 9.66 49.05 -17.23
CA THR A 653 9.49 49.00 -18.68
C THR A 653 9.81 47.59 -19.23
N THR A 654 10.97 47.04 -18.84
CA THR A 654 11.42 45.73 -19.25
C THR A 654 10.43 44.64 -18.78
N ALA A 655 9.91 44.70 -17.53
CA ALA A 655 8.94 43.76 -17.01
C ALA A 655 7.63 43.79 -17.81
N ILE A 656 7.12 44.99 -18.15
CA ILE A 656 5.88 45.13 -18.95
C ILE A 656 6.07 44.58 -20.38
N LEU A 657 7.19 44.94 -21.05
CA LEU A 657 7.45 44.44 -22.41
C LEU A 657 7.63 42.93 -22.46
N THR A 658 8.36 42.36 -21.48
CA THR A 658 8.53 40.91 -21.39
C THR A 658 7.18 40.22 -21.11
N LEU A 659 6.32 40.81 -20.26
CA LEU A 659 5.01 40.27 -19.99
C LEU A 659 4.09 40.26 -21.22
N ASP A 660 4.09 41.40 -21.98
CA ASP A 660 3.31 41.54 -23.21
C ASP A 660 3.78 40.54 -24.26
N SER A 661 5.10 40.39 -24.47
CA SER A 661 5.67 39.38 -25.36
C SER A 661 5.26 37.97 -24.97
N ALA A 662 5.40 37.61 -23.69
CA ALA A 662 5.06 36.28 -23.21
C ALA A 662 3.57 35.93 -23.38
N LEU A 663 2.66 36.91 -23.13
CA LEU A 663 1.22 36.72 -23.25
C LEU A 663 0.72 36.78 -24.71
N ALA A 664 1.40 37.54 -25.59
CA ALA A 664 1.12 37.59 -27.01
C ALA A 664 1.51 36.30 -27.75
N SER A 665 2.33 35.45 -27.14
CA SER A 665 2.73 34.17 -27.75
C SER A 665 1.53 33.28 -28.05
N PRO A 666 1.33 32.85 -29.30
CA PRO A 666 0.22 31.94 -29.67
C PRO A 666 0.32 30.56 -29.02
N HIS A 667 1.46 30.27 -28.40
CA HIS A 667 1.74 29.02 -27.71
C HIS A 667 1.50 29.09 -26.20
N ASN A 668 1.19 30.28 -25.68
CA ASN A 668 0.80 30.43 -24.28
C ASN A 668 -0.72 30.14 -24.18
N SER A 669 -1.13 29.14 -23.40
CA SER A 669 -2.55 28.96 -23.16
C SER A 669 -3.04 30.15 -22.31
N TYR A 670 -3.92 30.93 -22.86
CA TYR A 670 -4.51 32.12 -22.24
C TYR A 670 -5.09 31.85 -20.84
N ASP A 671 -5.72 30.68 -20.65
CA ASP A 671 -6.26 30.23 -19.37
C ASP A 671 -5.20 29.99 -18.31
N TYR A 672 -3.97 29.63 -18.71
CA TYR A 672 -2.85 29.43 -17.79
C TYR A 672 -2.34 30.78 -17.26
N ALA A 673 -2.16 31.74 -18.13
CA ALA A 673 -1.73 33.07 -17.76
C ALA A 673 -2.76 33.78 -16.86
N LYS A 674 -4.05 33.61 -17.08
CA LYS A 674 -5.12 34.12 -16.19
C LYS A 674 -5.06 33.50 -14.79
N LYS A 675 -4.88 32.21 -14.67
CA LYS A 675 -4.71 31.52 -13.37
C LYS A 675 -3.49 32.02 -12.62
N ASP A 676 -2.38 32.21 -13.30
CA ASP A 676 -1.16 32.66 -12.69
C ASP A 676 -1.19 34.16 -12.34
N TYR A 677 -1.90 34.98 -13.11
CA TYR A 677 -2.17 36.38 -12.82
C TYR A 677 -2.79 36.59 -11.41
N ILE A 678 -3.67 35.69 -11.01
CA ILE A 678 -4.34 35.71 -9.70
C ILE A 678 -3.44 35.10 -8.60
N ASN A 679 -2.58 34.13 -8.92
CA ASN A 679 -1.88 33.27 -7.95
C ASN A 679 -0.48 33.72 -7.53
N TYR A 680 0.19 34.63 -8.29
CA TYR A 680 1.54 35.10 -7.99
C TYR A 680 1.57 36.34 -7.07
N ASP A 681 0.96 36.27 -5.88
CA ASP A 681 0.89 37.38 -4.91
C ASP A 681 0.48 38.72 -5.53
N ASN A 682 -0.24 38.67 -6.62
CA ASN A 682 -0.71 39.80 -7.43
C ASN A 682 0.43 40.77 -7.89
N VAL A 683 1.68 40.30 -8.00
CA VAL A 683 2.79 41.20 -8.37
C VAL A 683 2.66 41.71 -9.79
N VAL A 684 2.21 40.87 -10.71
CA VAL A 684 1.91 41.21 -12.10
C VAL A 684 0.80 42.25 -12.13
N GLN A 685 -0.29 41.99 -11.43
CA GLN A 685 -1.41 42.91 -11.32
C GLN A 685 -1.04 44.23 -10.69
N LYS A 686 -0.23 44.21 -9.64
CA LYS A 686 0.22 45.44 -8.96
C LYS A 686 1.09 46.34 -9.83
N LEU A 687 2.04 45.75 -10.59
CA LEU A 687 2.85 46.51 -11.54
C LEU A 687 1.94 47.12 -12.63
N PHE A 688 1.04 46.32 -13.16
CA PHE A 688 0.08 46.74 -14.19
C PHE A 688 -0.84 47.86 -13.69
N ASP A 689 -1.47 47.72 -12.53
CA ASP A 689 -2.36 48.71 -11.94
C ASP A 689 -1.59 50.02 -11.63
N LYS A 690 -0.33 49.94 -11.16
CA LYS A 690 0.50 51.14 -10.97
C LYS A 690 0.84 51.82 -12.30
N ALA A 691 1.21 51.06 -13.34
CA ALA A 691 1.53 51.61 -14.65
C ALA A 691 0.32 52.29 -15.33
N MET A 692 -0.92 51.77 -15.08
CA MET A 692 -2.15 52.41 -15.53
C MET A 692 -2.50 53.70 -14.78
N LEU A 693 -2.18 53.74 -13.47
CA LEU A 693 -2.46 54.92 -12.64
C LEU A 693 -1.43 56.02 -12.85
N ASP A 694 -0.15 55.66 -13.05
CA ASP A 694 0.97 56.58 -13.21
C ASP A 694 1.87 56.10 -14.36
N SER A 695 1.65 56.63 -15.54
CA SER A 695 2.45 56.32 -16.74
C SER A 695 3.93 56.78 -16.65
N SER A 696 4.30 57.56 -15.62
CA SER A 696 5.67 58.01 -15.46
C SER A 696 6.63 56.94 -14.94
N ILE A 697 6.08 55.85 -14.41
CA ILE A 697 6.87 54.70 -13.92
C ILE A 697 7.38 53.78 -15.04
N ILE A 698 6.93 54.01 -16.29
CA ILE A 698 7.37 53.26 -17.49
C ILE A 698 7.74 54.22 -18.60
N LYS A 699 8.59 53.75 -19.53
CA LYS A 699 8.92 54.50 -20.74
C LYS A 699 7.76 54.46 -21.76
N ASP A 700 7.79 55.44 -22.69
CA ASP A 700 6.76 55.55 -23.74
C ASP A 700 6.60 54.29 -24.60
N GLU A 701 7.71 53.55 -24.84
CA GLU A 701 7.74 52.31 -25.59
C GLU A 701 6.83 51.18 -25.00
N ALA A 702 6.63 51.20 -23.68
CA ALA A 702 5.80 50.21 -22.99
C ALA A 702 4.31 50.61 -22.84
N LYS A 703 3.93 51.83 -23.19
CA LYS A 703 2.53 52.32 -23.04
C LYS A 703 1.53 51.51 -23.84
N ASN A 704 1.89 51.17 -25.10
CA ASN A 704 1.05 50.34 -25.95
C ASN A 704 0.88 48.91 -25.36
N SER A 705 1.94 48.38 -24.76
CA SER A 705 1.92 47.08 -24.11
C SER A 705 1.00 47.05 -22.90
N VAL A 706 0.93 48.13 -22.12
CA VAL A 706 0.00 48.24 -21.00
C VAL A 706 -1.45 48.24 -21.50
N GLU A 707 -1.76 48.95 -22.61
CA GLU A 707 -3.07 48.93 -23.23
C GLU A 707 -3.46 47.52 -23.75
N ASN A 708 -2.52 46.81 -24.40
CA ASN A 708 -2.73 45.45 -24.89
C ASN A 708 -3.01 44.50 -23.73
N LEU A 709 -2.20 44.55 -22.67
CA LEU A 709 -2.38 43.73 -21.48
C LEU A 709 -3.71 44.00 -20.78
N PHE A 710 -4.17 45.28 -20.78
CA PHE A 710 -5.49 45.62 -20.27
C PHE A 710 -6.62 44.91 -21.01
N LYS A 711 -6.58 44.97 -22.34
CA LYS A 711 -7.55 44.28 -23.19
C LYS A 711 -7.55 42.78 -22.96
N LEU A 712 -6.33 42.17 -22.94
CA LEU A 712 -6.14 40.74 -22.77
C LEU A 712 -6.59 40.20 -21.40
N LEU A 713 -6.43 40.98 -20.33
CA LEU A 713 -6.64 40.50 -18.96
C LEU A 713 -8.00 40.92 -18.35
N LYS A 714 -8.64 41.97 -18.85
CA LYS A 714 -9.92 42.48 -18.29
C LYS A 714 -11.14 42.28 -19.20
N GLU A 715 -11.00 42.16 -20.51
CA GLU A 715 -12.15 42.08 -21.43
C GLU A 715 -12.66 40.64 -21.67
N ASN A 716 -12.12 39.65 -20.98
CA ASN A 716 -12.52 38.26 -21.02
C ASN A 716 -12.78 37.79 -19.58
#